data_4bffa52dc0560ab135f062baf98f7fe5
#
_entry.id   4bffa52dc0560ab135f062baf98f7fe5
#
_cell.length_a   1.000
_cell.length_b   1.000
_cell.length_c   1.000
_cell.angle_alpha   90.00
_cell.angle_beta   90.00
_cell.angle_gamma   90.00
#
_symmetry.space_group_name_H-M   'P 1'
#
loop_
_entity.id
_entity.type
_entity.pdbx_description
1 polymer ?
#
loop_
_entity_poly.entity_id
_entity_poly.type
_entity_poly.pdbx_seq_one_letter_code
_entity_poly.pdbx_strand_id
1 'polypeptide(L)'
;MAENLQEYYKRMAEAIDTQLEQKGKAALFYPVGSGSGRIVWAWINAHPDAAVIWVVPGEPRRGTRLEEAKRIGQEIPPRVQLIHCEDITGYTPQRWLELAKIRPACIIMDGLREFTAFQCGERVRWLQRLSPQAKLLGLIDTDQPVSCCLAEAMFQGAGTLSVSLAEALARGLVTPPAADTVLLWPAEAALEEFRIQMKQWNAAGVPGVGEKVFTNLRRAVEKCGPALPRLREALPKGKRLVLCEDAAAMRRVTENLEALFGPDTEATIMKDGWDQEMAVRFAASPARGAEVLVTVSTPGGLARLAGMAGAVLVRSTGLEQNHRRMLARALALCGDSAPLVELNVSFAGLRNAEDLVQGTEQAGGTAFPLEEPYQACIRLARQLQRQLDAQWEQAFFAAKEAAAKGDINELPRGFTTEAGFGLGRWLELQRQIQAGEKPGRLTAEQAARLEKLGIAWKQRMEQAWERGYAAAREYRGEYGNLMVPVRYRDKNGFALGEWIVYNRQRFLGSNLSTDRAERLEALGMVWDTVQDIWEQSYCAAVQYWLDHGTLEVPVKYSTPEGVALGVWLGSQRAAYKAGTIKPVQKAWLEALDVDWTNRNDRKWQAAYDAAARYYQAHGDLNVPSEYIDPDGVLLGKWVSRQRYAWQNPDRSSARLTPERKALLDQLGMVWQKPDSWQHRYELAAAYKAAHGSLELPAQYRTEEGIWLGSWLSRQKQLLQKGDKSLSGERAKALKELFRGEPERRSGAVRTRARCSVREQNWLNNYRHAKAYAKRRGDLLVPASYVDETGFRLGVWISNLRAARKTRPDSFQVTPEHIAMLDEIGMQWDAREAKWQCALRRAGEYHAAHGDLAVPVNYKTEDGFCLGDWIRRMRESYAAHDARLTPERVANLSALGMVWAPAEG
;
A
#
# COMPACT_ATOMS: atom_id res chain seq x y z
N MET A 1 23.86 -24.16 35.65
CA MET A 1 22.55 -24.01 36.29
C MET A 1 21.54 -23.72 35.17
N ALA A 2 20.47 -24.51 35.06
CA ALA A 2 19.44 -24.25 34.09
C ALA A 2 18.77 -22.91 34.40
N GLU A 3 18.71 -22.02 33.44
CA GLU A 3 18.02 -20.74 33.53
C GLU A 3 16.55 -21.03 33.86
N ASN A 4 15.95 -20.30 34.79
CA ASN A 4 14.53 -20.42 35.09
C ASN A 4 13.73 -20.01 33.87
N LEU A 5 12.72 -20.80 33.46
CA LEU A 5 11.89 -20.53 32.29
C LEU A 5 11.26 -19.13 32.29
N GLN A 6 10.87 -18.59 33.46
CA GLN A 6 10.35 -17.23 33.56
C GLN A 6 11.42 -16.19 33.23
N GLU A 7 12.66 -16.40 33.64
CA GLU A 7 13.79 -15.52 33.35
C GLU A 7 14.13 -15.56 31.85
N TYR A 8 14.06 -16.76 31.25
CA TYR A 8 14.19 -16.91 29.79
C TYR A 8 13.12 -16.13 29.02
N TYR A 9 11.83 -16.25 29.39
CA TYR A 9 10.76 -15.52 28.72
C TYR A 9 10.92 -14.00 28.85
N LYS A 10 11.33 -13.52 30.02
CA LYS A 10 11.61 -12.11 30.27
C LYS A 10 12.75 -11.61 29.39
N ARG A 11 13.87 -12.33 29.32
CA ARG A 11 14.99 -11.98 28.48
C ARG A 11 14.64 -11.96 26.99
N MET A 12 13.84 -12.92 26.53
CA MET A 12 13.35 -12.92 25.14
C MET A 12 12.41 -11.75 24.86
N ALA A 13 11.58 -11.38 25.83
CA ALA A 13 10.72 -10.19 25.72
C ALA A 13 11.54 -8.88 25.65
N GLU A 14 12.60 -8.76 26.44
CA GLU A 14 13.55 -7.65 26.37
C GLU A 14 14.30 -7.59 25.04
N ALA A 15 14.65 -8.74 24.48
CA ALA A 15 15.28 -8.82 23.16
C ALA A 15 14.31 -8.41 22.04
N ILE A 16 13.03 -8.81 22.14
CA ILE A 16 11.97 -8.34 21.23
C ILE A 16 11.84 -6.82 21.31
N ASP A 17 11.78 -6.29 22.54
CA ASP A 17 11.62 -4.85 22.77
C ASP A 17 12.78 -4.04 22.16
N THR A 18 14.01 -4.52 22.36
CA THR A 18 15.19 -3.92 21.74
C THR A 18 15.08 -3.85 20.22
N GLN A 19 14.60 -4.92 19.57
CA GLN A 19 14.41 -4.91 18.11
C GLN A 19 13.26 -4.01 17.66
N LEU A 20 12.17 -3.98 18.42
CA LEU A 20 11.04 -3.10 18.15
C LEU A 20 11.41 -1.63 18.29
N GLU A 21 12.24 -1.28 19.28
CA GLU A 21 12.73 0.10 19.46
C GLU A 21 13.66 0.54 18.32
N GLN A 22 14.60 -0.33 17.94
CA GLN A 22 15.60 -0.01 16.92
C GLN A 22 15.04 0.02 15.50
N LYS A 23 14.10 -0.88 15.16
CA LYS A 23 13.67 -1.13 13.78
C LYS A 23 12.17 -0.94 13.55
N GLY A 24 11.38 -0.71 14.60
CA GLY A 24 9.91 -0.66 14.53
C GLY A 24 9.25 -2.03 14.23
N LYS A 25 10.06 -3.05 13.92
CA LYS A 25 9.60 -4.39 13.52
C LYS A 25 10.51 -5.47 14.09
N ALA A 26 9.90 -6.56 14.61
CA ALA A 26 10.62 -7.74 15.06
C ALA A 26 9.93 -9.03 14.58
N ALA A 27 10.71 -10.06 14.27
CA ALA A 27 10.21 -11.38 13.90
C ALA A 27 10.83 -12.44 14.81
N LEU A 28 9.97 -13.21 15.48
CA LEU A 28 10.35 -14.33 16.32
C LEU A 28 10.08 -15.65 15.59
N PHE A 29 11.12 -16.38 15.28
CA PHE A 29 11.08 -17.72 14.72
C PHE A 29 11.12 -18.74 15.86
N TYR A 30 10.16 -19.65 15.89
CA TYR A 30 10.03 -20.63 16.97
C TYR A 30 9.44 -21.95 16.48
N PRO A 31 9.78 -23.11 17.11
CA PRO A 31 9.06 -24.35 16.88
C PRO A 31 7.72 -24.37 17.63
N VAL A 32 6.72 -25.04 17.07
CA VAL A 32 5.40 -25.20 17.70
C VAL A 32 5.55 -25.80 19.10
N GLY A 33 4.80 -25.26 20.07
CA GLY A 33 4.85 -25.74 21.46
C GLY A 33 5.96 -25.15 22.34
N SER A 34 6.90 -24.37 21.77
CA SER A 34 8.02 -23.77 22.53
C SER A 34 7.66 -22.57 23.41
N GLY A 35 6.37 -22.26 23.58
CA GLY A 35 5.92 -21.20 24.48
C GLY A 35 6.04 -19.78 23.92
N SER A 36 6.00 -19.61 22.61
CA SER A 36 6.03 -18.28 21.97
C SER A 36 4.99 -17.31 22.53
N GLY A 37 3.79 -17.79 22.85
CA GLY A 37 2.75 -16.97 23.50
C GLY A 37 3.18 -16.49 24.89
N ARG A 38 3.91 -17.29 25.68
CA ARG A 38 4.43 -16.87 26.99
C ARG A 38 5.46 -15.77 26.87
N ILE A 39 6.30 -15.79 25.82
CA ILE A 39 7.23 -14.70 25.53
C ILE A 39 6.45 -13.42 25.22
N VAL A 40 5.41 -13.51 24.41
CA VAL A 40 4.56 -12.36 24.07
C VAL A 40 3.82 -11.84 25.31
N TRP A 41 3.26 -12.73 26.14
CA TRP A 41 2.64 -12.32 27.41
C TRP A 41 3.64 -11.64 28.34
N ALA A 42 4.89 -12.12 28.42
CA ALA A 42 5.94 -11.47 29.20
C ALA A 42 6.21 -10.05 28.67
N TRP A 43 6.23 -9.87 27.34
CA TRP A 43 6.36 -8.55 26.70
C TRP A 43 5.17 -7.64 26.99
N ILE A 44 3.92 -8.12 26.84
CA ILE A 44 2.70 -7.37 27.16
C ILE A 44 2.67 -6.91 28.62
N ASN A 45 3.13 -7.75 29.54
CA ASN A 45 3.17 -7.44 30.98
C ASN A 45 4.25 -6.42 31.34
N ALA A 46 5.35 -6.41 30.59
CA ALA A 46 6.37 -5.37 30.72
C ALA A 46 5.91 -3.99 30.24
N HIS A 47 4.82 -3.93 29.45
CA HIS A 47 4.26 -2.70 28.89
C HIS A 47 2.79 -2.50 29.30
N PRO A 48 2.51 -2.19 30.57
CA PRO A 48 1.15 -2.14 31.12
C PRO A 48 0.24 -1.10 30.47
N ASP A 49 0.81 -0.04 29.93
CA ASP A 49 0.06 1.06 29.28
C ASP A 49 -0.10 0.88 27.76
N ALA A 50 0.59 -0.11 27.17
CA ALA A 50 0.55 -0.33 25.74
C ALA A 50 -0.74 -1.03 25.28
N ALA A 51 -1.51 -0.40 24.40
CA ALA A 51 -2.59 -1.06 23.69
C ALA A 51 -2.03 -1.99 22.60
N VAL A 52 -2.58 -3.19 22.49
CA VAL A 52 -2.09 -4.24 21.61
C VAL A 52 -3.22 -4.84 20.77
N ILE A 53 -3.02 -4.97 19.47
CA ILE A 53 -3.85 -5.79 18.61
C ILE A 53 -3.06 -7.06 18.28
N TRP A 54 -3.60 -8.21 18.67
CA TRP A 54 -3.00 -9.52 18.44
C TRP A 54 -3.86 -10.30 17.44
N VAL A 55 -3.34 -10.43 16.22
CA VAL A 55 -4.04 -11.12 15.12
C VAL A 55 -3.60 -12.57 15.06
N VAL A 56 -4.56 -13.49 15.08
CA VAL A 56 -4.34 -14.94 14.98
C VAL A 56 -4.99 -15.50 13.71
N PRO A 57 -4.39 -16.52 13.06
CA PRO A 57 -4.88 -17.02 11.77
C PRO A 57 -6.20 -17.80 11.87
N GLY A 58 -6.50 -18.40 13.02
CA GLY A 58 -7.67 -19.24 13.19
C GLY A 58 -8.10 -19.39 14.65
N GLU A 59 -9.35 -19.84 14.86
CA GLU A 59 -9.91 -20.07 16.19
C GLU A 59 -9.10 -21.06 17.05
N PRO A 60 -8.50 -22.14 16.50
CA PRO A 60 -7.66 -23.03 17.28
C PRO A 60 -6.47 -22.31 17.92
N ARG A 61 -5.81 -21.40 17.20
CA ARG A 61 -4.68 -20.63 17.73
C ARG A 61 -5.14 -19.59 18.76
N ARG A 62 -6.30 -18.98 18.52
CA ARG A 62 -6.94 -18.08 19.50
C ARG A 62 -7.23 -18.80 20.80
N GLY A 63 -7.84 -19.99 20.74
CA GLY A 63 -8.07 -20.84 21.90
C GLY A 63 -6.79 -21.15 22.67
N THR A 64 -5.70 -21.50 21.95
CA THR A 64 -4.39 -21.75 22.56
C THR A 64 -3.87 -20.54 23.32
N ARG A 65 -3.97 -19.32 22.76
CA ARG A 65 -3.51 -18.08 23.43
C ARG A 65 -4.37 -17.72 24.64
N LEU A 66 -5.66 -17.97 24.58
CA LEU A 66 -6.57 -17.82 25.72
C LEU A 66 -6.23 -18.81 26.85
N GLU A 67 -5.94 -20.06 26.53
CA GLU A 67 -5.52 -21.06 27.53
C GLU A 67 -4.14 -20.75 28.14
N GLU A 68 -3.21 -20.27 27.35
CA GLU A 68 -1.89 -19.82 27.86
C GLU A 68 -2.06 -18.69 28.87
N ALA A 69 -2.93 -17.69 28.59
CA ALA A 69 -3.23 -16.62 29.52
C ALA A 69 -3.83 -17.17 30.83
N LYS A 70 -4.80 -18.09 30.76
CA LYS A 70 -5.40 -18.73 31.92
C LYS A 70 -4.38 -19.49 32.77
N ARG A 71 -3.46 -20.24 32.12
CA ARG A 71 -2.42 -21.02 32.83
C ARG A 71 -1.44 -20.16 33.60
N ILE A 72 -1.18 -18.94 33.17
CA ILE A 72 -0.35 -17.96 33.90
C ILE A 72 -1.16 -17.12 34.87
N GLY A 73 -2.46 -17.46 35.10
CA GLY A 73 -3.34 -16.77 36.04
C GLY A 73 -3.72 -15.35 35.57
N GLN A 74 -3.70 -15.08 34.30
CA GLN A 74 -3.92 -13.77 33.77
C GLN A 74 -5.23 -13.68 32.98
N GLU A 75 -6.09 -12.72 33.33
CA GLU A 75 -7.17 -12.27 32.46
C GLU A 75 -6.61 -11.39 31.34
N ILE A 76 -7.22 -11.50 30.14
CA ILE A 76 -6.80 -10.65 29.03
C ILE A 76 -7.16 -9.21 29.35
N PRO A 77 -6.17 -8.31 29.46
CA PRO A 77 -6.43 -6.91 29.73
C PRO A 77 -7.29 -6.28 28.63
N PRO A 78 -8.24 -5.38 28.94
CA PRO A 78 -9.09 -4.73 27.92
C PRO A 78 -8.30 -4.02 26.81
N ARG A 79 -7.05 -3.63 27.09
CA ARG A 79 -6.13 -3.02 26.13
C ARG A 79 -5.57 -4.01 25.08
N VAL A 80 -5.76 -5.31 25.29
CA VAL A 80 -5.31 -6.35 24.37
C VAL A 80 -6.50 -6.89 23.59
N GLN A 81 -6.55 -6.63 22.30
CA GLN A 81 -7.58 -7.15 21.40
C GLN A 81 -7.03 -8.36 20.64
N LEU A 82 -7.51 -9.54 21.02
CA LEU A 82 -7.18 -10.79 20.33
C LEU A 82 -8.19 -11.02 19.21
N ILE A 83 -7.75 -10.84 17.94
CA ILE A 83 -8.59 -10.80 16.76
C ILE A 83 -8.33 -12.04 15.89
N HIS A 84 -9.40 -12.67 15.45
CA HIS A 84 -9.35 -13.76 14.49
C HIS A 84 -9.22 -13.21 13.06
N CYS A 85 -8.33 -13.77 12.25
CA CYS A 85 -8.04 -13.28 10.91
C CYS A 85 -9.27 -13.34 9.98
N GLU A 86 -10.08 -14.37 10.05
CA GLU A 86 -11.29 -14.52 9.23
C GLU A 86 -12.36 -13.49 9.58
N ASP A 87 -12.48 -13.12 10.86
CA ASP A 87 -13.43 -12.10 11.28
C ASP A 87 -13.13 -10.74 10.65
N ILE A 88 -11.85 -10.44 10.41
CA ILE A 88 -11.42 -9.17 9.82
C ILE A 88 -12.05 -8.96 8.44
N THR A 89 -12.25 -10.01 7.66
CA THR A 89 -12.81 -9.91 6.30
C THR A 89 -14.28 -9.48 6.31
N GLY A 90 -15.02 -9.79 7.38
CA GLY A 90 -16.42 -9.45 7.58
C GLY A 90 -16.65 -8.15 8.34
N TYR A 91 -15.62 -7.44 8.78
CA TYR A 91 -15.78 -6.25 9.60
C TYR A 91 -16.49 -5.12 8.86
N THR A 92 -17.48 -4.53 9.54
CA THR A 92 -18.16 -3.32 9.08
C THR A 92 -17.23 -2.10 9.18
N PRO A 93 -17.51 -1.00 8.46
CA PRO A 93 -16.77 0.24 8.60
C PRO A 93 -16.66 0.73 10.05
N GLN A 94 -17.74 0.59 10.83
CA GLN A 94 -17.78 0.97 12.24
C GLN A 94 -16.80 0.15 13.08
N ARG A 95 -16.73 -1.17 12.84
CA ARG A 95 -15.79 -2.05 13.56
C ARG A 95 -14.33 -1.68 13.27
N TRP A 96 -14.02 -1.33 12.03
CA TRP A 96 -12.70 -0.83 11.66
C TRP A 96 -12.34 0.48 12.37
N LEU A 97 -13.30 1.39 12.50
CA LEU A 97 -13.11 2.65 13.25
C LEU A 97 -12.88 2.41 14.74
N GLU A 98 -13.60 1.44 15.35
CA GLU A 98 -13.35 1.06 16.74
C GLU A 98 -11.91 0.58 16.94
N LEU A 99 -11.40 -0.27 16.02
CA LEU A 99 -10.02 -0.72 16.07
C LEU A 99 -9.02 0.44 15.88
N ALA A 100 -9.30 1.36 14.97
CA ALA A 100 -8.45 2.53 14.74
C ALA A 100 -8.39 3.45 15.98
N LYS A 101 -9.51 3.57 16.73
CA LYS A 101 -9.58 4.36 17.98
C LYS A 101 -8.68 3.80 19.10
N ILE A 102 -8.37 2.51 19.09
CA ILE A 102 -7.48 1.88 20.09
C ILE A 102 -6.07 2.48 20.03
N ARG A 103 -5.62 2.96 18.85
CA ARG A 103 -4.25 3.47 18.60
C ARG A 103 -3.18 2.51 19.19
N PRO A 104 -3.09 1.27 18.70
CA PRO A 104 -2.23 0.26 19.29
C PRO A 104 -0.76 0.69 19.24
N ALA A 105 -0.04 0.43 20.34
CA ALA A 105 1.41 0.59 20.37
C ALA A 105 2.11 -0.53 19.58
N CYS A 106 1.50 -1.73 19.54
CA CYS A 106 2.02 -2.87 18.80
C CYS A 106 0.88 -3.68 18.15
N ILE A 107 1.15 -4.14 16.93
CA ILE A 107 0.32 -5.14 16.24
C ILE A 107 1.14 -6.44 16.20
N ILE A 108 0.60 -7.50 16.77
CA ILE A 108 1.20 -8.82 16.81
C ILE A 108 0.52 -9.71 15.78
N MET A 109 1.29 -10.33 14.92
CA MET A 109 0.82 -11.28 13.92
C MET A 109 1.32 -12.67 14.27
N ASP A 110 0.43 -13.53 14.74
CA ASP A 110 0.74 -14.87 15.20
C ASP A 110 0.56 -15.90 14.09
N GLY A 111 1.54 -16.74 13.85
CA GLY A 111 1.49 -17.69 12.75
C GLY A 111 1.59 -17.04 11.38
N LEU A 112 2.54 -16.16 11.22
CA LEU A 112 2.68 -15.26 10.08
C LEU A 112 2.63 -15.98 8.71
N ARG A 113 3.10 -17.22 8.64
CA ARG A 113 3.06 -18.06 7.43
C ARG A 113 1.68 -18.59 7.05
N GLU A 114 0.70 -18.47 7.93
CA GLU A 114 -0.69 -18.88 7.71
C GLU A 114 -1.54 -17.76 7.09
N PHE A 115 -1.06 -16.50 7.11
CA PHE A 115 -1.75 -15.38 6.48
C PHE A 115 -1.50 -15.39 4.98
N THR A 116 -2.42 -15.93 4.20
CA THR A 116 -2.39 -15.84 2.74
C THR A 116 -3.08 -14.57 2.27
N ALA A 117 -2.61 -14.00 1.17
CA ALA A 117 -3.19 -12.80 0.59
C ALA A 117 -4.65 -13.00 0.16
N PHE A 118 -5.01 -14.20 -0.23
CA PHE A 118 -6.37 -14.56 -0.66
C PHE A 118 -7.39 -14.54 0.47
N GLN A 119 -6.97 -14.75 1.73
CA GLN A 119 -7.89 -14.84 2.85
C GLN A 119 -7.99 -13.52 3.62
N CYS A 120 -6.91 -13.02 4.13
CA CYS A 120 -6.93 -11.84 5.01
C CYS A 120 -5.74 -10.90 4.85
N GLY A 121 -4.78 -11.21 3.98
CA GLY A 121 -3.53 -10.49 3.88
C GLY A 121 -3.69 -8.99 3.57
N GLU A 122 -4.60 -8.62 2.68
CA GLU A 122 -4.89 -7.20 2.42
C GLU A 122 -5.51 -6.51 3.63
N ARG A 123 -6.40 -7.18 4.36
CA ARG A 123 -7.07 -6.62 5.54
C ARG A 123 -6.10 -6.43 6.70
N VAL A 124 -5.10 -7.30 6.85
CA VAL A 124 -4.02 -7.10 7.83
C VAL A 124 -3.16 -5.88 7.50
N ARG A 125 -2.88 -5.62 6.21
CA ARG A 125 -2.24 -4.37 5.79
C ARG A 125 -3.05 -3.14 6.19
N TRP A 126 -4.38 -3.23 6.20
CA TRP A 126 -5.23 -2.15 6.66
C TRP A 126 -4.99 -1.80 8.13
N LEU A 127 -4.84 -2.78 9.02
CA LEU A 127 -4.52 -2.52 10.42
C LEU A 127 -3.24 -1.68 10.55
N GLN A 128 -2.20 -2.01 9.77
CA GLN A 128 -0.96 -1.23 9.74
C GLN A 128 -1.18 0.18 9.22
N ARG A 129 -1.96 0.34 8.14
CA ARG A 129 -2.30 1.66 7.58
C ARG A 129 -3.15 2.50 8.51
N LEU A 130 -4.08 1.88 9.23
CA LEU A 130 -4.90 2.54 10.25
C LEU A 130 -4.14 2.86 11.53
N SER A 131 -2.96 2.29 11.72
CA SER A 131 -2.13 2.51 12.91
C SER A 131 -0.65 2.63 12.49
N PRO A 132 -0.28 3.68 11.75
CA PRO A 132 1.05 3.80 11.14
C PRO A 132 2.18 3.91 12.17
N GLN A 133 1.86 4.31 13.40
CA GLN A 133 2.82 4.43 14.52
C GLN A 133 3.00 3.11 15.29
N ALA A 134 2.15 2.10 15.04
CA ALA A 134 2.24 0.83 15.73
C ALA A 134 3.48 0.04 15.31
N LYS A 135 4.22 -0.49 16.27
CA LYS A 135 5.29 -1.45 16.03
C LYS A 135 4.70 -2.79 15.57
N LEU A 136 5.47 -3.58 14.83
CA LEU A 136 5.04 -4.86 14.30
C LEU A 136 5.84 -6.01 14.91
N LEU A 137 5.17 -6.99 15.52
CA LEU A 137 5.77 -8.23 15.98
C LEU A 137 5.20 -9.41 15.21
N GLY A 138 6.03 -10.13 14.47
CA GLY A 138 5.67 -11.35 13.76
C GLY A 138 6.10 -12.59 14.52
N LEU A 139 5.19 -13.55 14.71
CA LEU A 139 5.50 -14.87 15.25
C LEU A 139 5.49 -15.89 14.12
N ILE A 140 6.63 -16.49 13.85
CA ILE A 140 6.86 -17.38 12.70
C ILE A 140 7.16 -18.79 13.20
N ASP A 141 6.27 -19.70 12.86
CA ASP A 141 6.49 -21.13 13.11
C ASP A 141 7.59 -21.64 12.16
N THR A 142 8.70 -22.18 12.74
CA THR A 142 9.82 -22.73 11.97
C THR A 142 9.48 -24.03 11.26
N ASP A 143 8.41 -24.69 11.71
CA ASP A 143 8.04 -26.01 11.21
C ASP A 143 7.06 -25.94 10.03
N GLN A 144 6.61 -24.73 9.65
CA GLN A 144 5.78 -24.51 8.47
C GLN A 144 6.62 -24.31 7.19
N PRO A 145 6.20 -24.86 6.05
CA PRO A 145 6.85 -24.57 4.78
C PRO A 145 6.75 -23.07 4.47
N VAL A 146 7.77 -22.55 3.81
CA VAL A 146 7.81 -21.14 3.37
C VAL A 146 6.79 -20.95 2.23
N SER A 147 5.55 -20.71 2.57
CA SER A 147 4.49 -20.50 1.56
C SER A 147 3.78 -19.15 1.69
N CYS A 148 4.09 -18.35 2.72
CA CYS A 148 3.40 -17.09 2.91
C CYS A 148 4.32 -15.91 2.71
N CYS A 149 4.10 -15.29 1.61
CA CYS A 149 4.86 -14.19 1.08
C CYS A 149 4.48 -12.82 1.70
N LEU A 150 3.30 -12.72 2.30
CA LEU A 150 2.88 -11.51 2.96
C LEU A 150 3.78 -11.17 4.16
N ALA A 151 4.17 -12.19 4.91
CA ALA A 151 5.06 -12.07 6.03
C ALA A 151 6.41 -11.43 5.67
N GLU A 152 7.03 -11.92 4.59
CA GLU A 152 8.30 -11.37 4.13
C GLU A 152 8.17 -9.91 3.69
N ALA A 153 7.07 -9.55 3.00
CA ALA A 153 6.82 -8.19 2.59
C ALA A 153 6.62 -7.23 3.77
N MET A 154 5.87 -7.64 4.79
CA MET A 154 5.60 -6.82 5.97
C MET A 154 6.80 -6.70 6.92
N PHE A 155 7.60 -7.76 7.04
CA PHE A 155 8.71 -7.85 7.98
C PHE A 155 10.10 -7.68 7.35
N GLN A 156 10.17 -7.20 6.10
CA GLN A 156 11.44 -6.86 5.48
C GLN A 156 12.20 -5.84 6.34
N GLY A 157 13.46 -6.16 6.65
CA GLY A 157 14.32 -5.33 7.52
C GLY A 157 14.02 -5.44 9.02
N ALA A 158 13.11 -6.32 9.44
CA ALA A 158 12.85 -6.58 10.85
C ALA A 158 14.08 -7.16 11.58
N GLY A 159 14.15 -6.92 12.88
CA GLY A 159 15.04 -7.65 13.76
C GLY A 159 14.58 -9.12 13.90
N THR A 160 15.48 -10.08 13.71
CA THR A 160 15.15 -11.50 13.79
C THR A 160 15.66 -12.11 15.08
N LEU A 161 14.79 -12.85 15.75
CA LEU A 161 15.08 -13.69 16.90
C LEU A 161 14.66 -15.11 16.55
N SER A 162 15.43 -16.10 16.95
CA SER A 162 15.11 -17.50 16.62
C SER A 162 15.34 -18.43 17.82
N VAL A 163 14.43 -19.39 17.97
CA VAL A 163 14.55 -20.52 18.90
C VAL A 163 14.55 -21.77 18.05
N SER A 164 15.60 -22.55 18.10
CA SER A 164 15.65 -23.87 17.43
C SER A 164 14.92 -24.93 18.24
N LEU A 165 14.46 -26.01 17.57
CA LEU A 165 13.87 -27.15 18.27
C LEU A 165 14.86 -27.78 19.28
N ALA A 166 16.13 -27.90 18.91
CA ALA A 166 17.18 -28.39 19.80
C ALA A 166 17.35 -27.52 21.05
N GLU A 167 17.35 -26.21 20.89
CA GLU A 167 17.36 -25.25 22.01
C GLU A 167 16.10 -25.36 22.86
N ALA A 168 14.93 -25.49 22.25
CA ALA A 168 13.66 -25.63 22.95
C ALA A 168 13.62 -26.90 23.79
N LEU A 169 14.12 -28.03 23.29
CA LEU A 169 14.26 -29.28 24.03
C LEU A 169 15.31 -29.17 25.17
N ALA A 170 16.48 -28.62 24.87
CA ALA A 170 17.54 -28.46 25.86
C ALA A 170 17.16 -27.57 27.04
N ARG A 171 16.32 -26.56 26.80
CA ARG A 171 15.80 -25.64 27.83
C ARG A 171 14.54 -26.12 28.52
N GLY A 172 13.93 -27.23 28.09
CA GLY A 172 12.64 -27.74 28.59
C GLY A 172 11.46 -26.88 28.19
N LEU A 173 11.56 -26.05 27.13
CA LEU A 173 10.45 -25.32 26.55
C LEU A 173 9.47 -26.27 25.86
N VAL A 174 10.00 -27.33 25.28
CA VAL A 174 9.27 -28.48 24.73
C VAL A 174 9.72 -29.69 25.50
N THR A 175 8.77 -30.46 26.02
CA THR A 175 9.09 -31.68 26.74
C THR A 175 9.51 -32.75 25.73
N PRO A 176 10.65 -33.44 25.93
CA PRO A 176 11.01 -34.57 25.07
C PRO A 176 10.01 -35.72 25.23
N PRO A 177 9.87 -36.59 24.21
CA PRO A 177 9.02 -37.77 24.33
C PRO A 177 9.55 -38.74 25.43
N ALA A 178 8.66 -39.46 26.08
CA ALA A 178 9.03 -40.45 27.12
C ALA A 178 9.89 -41.59 26.55
N ALA A 179 9.64 -41.93 25.31
CA ALA A 179 10.41 -42.91 24.55
C ALA A 179 10.33 -42.51 23.06
N ASP A 180 11.46 -42.59 22.38
CA ASP A 180 11.55 -42.43 20.92
C ASP A 180 12.01 -43.76 20.34
N THR A 181 11.17 -44.39 19.52
CA THR A 181 11.41 -45.68 18.93
C THR A 181 11.29 -45.61 17.43
N VAL A 182 12.36 -45.95 16.71
CA VAL A 182 12.38 -45.94 15.25
C VAL A 182 12.21 -47.37 14.72
N LEU A 183 11.19 -47.58 13.91
CA LEU A 183 10.87 -48.83 13.24
C LEU A 183 10.94 -48.63 11.72
N LEU A 184 11.53 -49.61 11.04
CA LEU A 184 11.53 -49.69 9.58
C LEU A 184 10.35 -50.54 9.12
N TRP A 185 9.55 -50.00 8.19
CA TRP A 185 8.50 -50.73 7.53
C TRP A 185 8.68 -50.69 6.02
N PRO A 186 9.45 -51.58 5.44
CA PRO A 186 9.62 -51.68 3.99
C PRO A 186 8.30 -52.10 3.35
N ALA A 187 7.59 -51.16 2.85
CA ALA A 187 6.33 -51.35 2.16
C ALA A 187 6.52 -51.30 0.63
N GLU A 188 5.56 -51.87 -0.11
CA GLU A 188 5.55 -51.87 -1.58
C GLU A 188 5.71 -50.46 -2.19
N ALA A 189 5.29 -49.48 -1.45
CA ALA A 189 5.49 -48.05 -1.83
C ALA A 189 6.97 -47.63 -1.87
N ALA A 190 7.83 -48.20 -1.05
CA ALA A 190 9.27 -47.93 -1.13
C ALA A 190 9.88 -48.48 -2.44
N LEU A 191 9.25 -49.48 -3.06
CA LEU A 191 9.64 -50.03 -4.34
C LEU A 191 9.19 -49.19 -5.52
N GLU A 192 8.16 -48.36 -5.33
CA GLU A 192 7.57 -47.57 -6.40
C GLU A 192 8.57 -46.58 -6.98
N GLU A 193 9.37 -45.93 -6.15
CA GLU A 193 10.42 -45.03 -6.56
C GLU A 193 11.44 -45.68 -7.50
N PHE A 194 11.88 -46.88 -7.16
CA PHE A 194 12.74 -47.67 -8.04
C PHE A 194 12.04 -48.07 -9.34
N ARG A 195 10.78 -48.50 -9.24
CA ARG A 195 9.99 -48.88 -10.41
C ARG A 195 9.87 -47.73 -11.39
N ILE A 196 9.66 -46.55 -10.87
CA ILE A 196 9.56 -45.30 -11.67
C ILE A 196 10.94 -45.01 -12.32
N GLN A 197 12.05 -45.07 -11.55
CA GLN A 197 13.38 -44.85 -12.11
C GLN A 197 13.70 -45.85 -13.20
N MET A 198 13.39 -47.13 -12.99
CA MET A 198 13.58 -48.18 -14.00
C MET A 198 12.75 -47.94 -15.26
N LYS A 199 11.46 -47.52 -15.14
CA LYS A 199 10.63 -47.14 -16.29
C LYS A 199 11.25 -45.98 -17.05
N GLN A 200 11.83 -45.02 -16.37
CA GLN A 200 12.51 -43.88 -16.95
C GLN A 200 13.73 -44.31 -17.77
N TRP A 201 14.54 -45.27 -17.27
CA TRP A 201 15.65 -45.83 -18.00
C TRP A 201 15.21 -46.61 -19.26
N ASN A 202 14.14 -47.40 -19.14
CA ASN A 202 13.56 -48.10 -20.29
C ASN A 202 13.10 -47.10 -21.36
N ALA A 203 12.46 -45.99 -20.96
CA ALA A 203 12.03 -44.92 -21.87
C ALA A 203 13.19 -44.15 -22.50
N ALA A 204 14.36 -44.10 -21.84
CA ALA A 204 15.60 -43.53 -22.41
C ALA A 204 16.33 -44.52 -23.34
N GLY A 205 15.83 -45.73 -23.53
CA GLY A 205 16.40 -46.72 -24.43
C GLY A 205 17.43 -47.65 -23.78
N VAL A 206 17.42 -47.78 -22.45
CA VAL A 206 18.30 -48.68 -21.70
C VAL A 206 17.42 -49.71 -20.93
N PRO A 207 16.94 -50.76 -21.61
CA PRO A 207 16.04 -51.72 -21.02
C PRO A 207 16.80 -52.67 -20.03
N GLY A 208 16.07 -53.16 -19.01
CA GLY A 208 16.54 -54.20 -18.10
C GLY A 208 17.49 -53.73 -16.97
N VAL A 209 17.71 -52.39 -16.83
CA VAL A 209 18.55 -51.87 -15.76
C VAL A 209 17.93 -52.19 -14.40
N GLY A 210 18.67 -52.99 -13.61
CA GLY A 210 18.28 -53.35 -12.25
C GLY A 210 17.12 -54.32 -12.11
N GLU A 211 16.49 -54.83 -13.16
CA GLU A 211 15.29 -55.68 -13.08
C GLU A 211 15.47 -56.94 -12.20
N LYS A 212 16.58 -57.62 -12.33
CA LYS A 212 16.86 -58.80 -11.52
C LYS A 212 16.99 -58.46 -10.02
N VAL A 213 17.72 -57.39 -9.70
CA VAL A 213 17.89 -56.92 -8.33
C VAL A 213 16.59 -56.39 -7.76
N PHE A 214 15.80 -55.66 -8.55
CA PHE A 214 14.49 -55.18 -8.16
C PHE A 214 13.52 -56.31 -7.85
N THR A 215 13.48 -57.35 -8.70
CA THR A 215 12.65 -58.53 -8.45
C THR A 215 13.04 -59.24 -7.13
N ASN A 216 14.33 -59.34 -6.82
CA ASN A 216 14.79 -59.89 -5.59
C ASN A 216 14.46 -59.01 -4.38
N LEU A 217 14.62 -57.69 -4.53
CA LEU A 217 14.24 -56.70 -3.51
C LEU A 217 12.73 -56.75 -3.21
N ARG A 218 11.88 -56.87 -4.23
CA ARG A 218 10.41 -57.01 -4.03
C ARG A 218 10.11 -58.28 -3.20
N ARG A 219 10.69 -59.39 -3.54
CA ARG A 219 10.52 -60.65 -2.77
C ARG A 219 11.03 -60.53 -1.34
N ALA A 220 12.11 -59.77 -1.11
CA ALA A 220 12.61 -59.53 0.24
C ALA A 220 11.67 -58.65 1.05
N VAL A 221 11.10 -57.58 0.41
CA VAL A 221 10.10 -56.71 1.06
C VAL A 221 8.83 -57.46 1.42
N GLU A 222 8.35 -58.36 0.54
CA GLU A 222 7.21 -59.25 0.82
C GLU A 222 7.43 -60.12 2.07
N LYS A 223 8.68 -60.54 2.35
CA LYS A 223 9.05 -61.30 3.52
C LYS A 223 9.18 -60.48 4.81
N CYS A 224 9.36 -59.15 4.71
CA CYS A 224 9.55 -58.33 5.90
C CYS A 224 8.27 -58.21 6.75
N GLY A 225 7.12 -58.25 6.13
CA GLY A 225 5.90 -57.96 6.83
C GLY A 225 5.89 -56.56 7.46
N PRO A 226 4.79 -56.11 7.99
CA PRO A 226 4.78 -54.89 8.79
C PRO A 226 5.49 -55.09 10.12
N ALA A 227 6.10 -54.04 10.69
CA ALA A 227 6.82 -54.07 11.99
C ALA A 227 5.85 -54.16 13.19
N LEU A 228 4.86 -55.05 13.08
CA LEU A 228 3.63 -55.04 13.87
C LEU A 228 3.80 -55.37 15.35
N PRO A 229 4.54 -56.45 15.72
CA PRO A 229 4.64 -56.82 17.15
C PRO A 229 5.31 -55.70 17.94
N ARG A 230 6.36 -55.11 17.40
CA ARG A 230 7.18 -54.07 18.05
C ARG A 230 6.46 -52.74 18.14
N LEU A 231 5.64 -52.38 17.14
CA LEU A 231 4.79 -51.20 17.23
C LEU A 231 3.79 -51.31 18.39
N ARG A 232 3.20 -52.50 18.55
CA ARG A 232 2.29 -52.77 19.64
C ARG A 232 2.95 -52.77 21.02
N GLU A 233 4.19 -53.18 21.11
CA GLU A 233 5.01 -53.14 22.31
C GLU A 233 5.48 -51.72 22.64
N ALA A 234 5.84 -50.91 21.63
CA ALA A 234 6.36 -49.56 21.81
C ALA A 234 5.28 -48.54 22.23
N LEU A 235 4.01 -48.78 21.88
CA LEU A 235 2.94 -47.86 22.21
C LEU A 235 2.02 -48.45 23.27
N PRO A 236 1.68 -47.71 24.36
CA PRO A 236 0.72 -48.14 25.36
C PRO A 236 -0.68 -48.32 24.73
N LYS A 237 -1.54 -49.05 25.39
CA LYS A 237 -2.96 -49.16 25.04
C LYS A 237 -3.64 -47.81 25.23
N GLY A 238 -4.57 -47.48 24.33
CA GLY A 238 -5.35 -46.27 24.40
C GLY A 238 -5.37 -45.49 23.11
N LYS A 239 -5.67 -44.20 23.17
CA LYS A 239 -5.78 -43.32 22.03
C LYS A 239 -4.42 -42.90 21.49
N ARG A 240 -4.21 -42.98 20.21
CA ARG A 240 -2.93 -42.71 19.57
C ARG A 240 -3.11 -41.72 18.40
N LEU A 241 -2.19 -40.80 18.28
CA LEU A 241 -2.10 -39.88 17.13
C LEU A 241 -1.20 -40.52 16.07
N VAL A 242 -1.69 -40.61 14.83
CA VAL A 242 -0.91 -41.04 13.69
C VAL A 242 -0.75 -39.90 12.72
N LEU A 243 0.44 -39.34 12.69
CA LEU A 243 0.81 -38.25 11.75
C LEU A 243 1.48 -38.88 10.53
N CYS A 244 0.86 -38.72 9.37
CA CYS A 244 1.39 -39.15 8.09
C CYS A 244 2.05 -37.99 7.36
N GLU A 245 3.19 -38.22 6.72
CA GLU A 245 3.91 -37.17 5.99
C GLU A 245 3.14 -36.72 4.75
N ASP A 246 2.44 -37.62 4.08
CA ASP A 246 1.66 -37.37 2.88
C ASP A 246 0.39 -38.24 2.80
N ALA A 247 -0.46 -37.92 1.81
CA ALA A 247 -1.68 -38.69 1.58
C ALA A 247 -1.44 -40.17 1.20
N ALA A 248 -0.28 -40.47 0.62
CA ALA A 248 0.07 -41.85 0.26
C ALA A 248 0.44 -42.64 1.50
N ALA A 249 1.20 -42.05 2.45
CA ALA A 249 1.47 -42.65 3.78
C ALA A 249 0.15 -42.87 4.55
N MET A 250 -0.75 -41.89 4.55
CA MET A 250 -2.06 -42.02 5.21
C MET A 250 -2.90 -43.17 4.63
N ARG A 251 -2.93 -43.28 3.29
CA ARG A 251 -3.63 -44.41 2.63
C ARG A 251 -3.07 -45.75 3.05
N ARG A 252 -1.74 -45.91 3.07
CA ARG A 252 -1.08 -47.15 3.49
C ARG A 252 -1.42 -47.52 4.94
N VAL A 253 -1.40 -46.55 5.84
CA VAL A 253 -1.78 -46.77 7.24
C VAL A 253 -3.24 -47.20 7.32
N THR A 254 -4.13 -46.54 6.59
CA THR A 254 -5.56 -46.83 6.61
C THR A 254 -5.89 -48.23 6.07
N GLU A 255 -5.19 -48.65 5.02
CA GLU A 255 -5.32 -50.00 4.43
C GLU A 255 -4.76 -51.12 5.33
N ASN A 256 -3.94 -50.77 6.33
CA ASN A 256 -3.26 -51.73 7.21
C ASN A 256 -3.57 -51.52 8.70
N LEU A 257 -4.67 -50.83 9.05
CA LEU A 257 -5.00 -50.44 10.43
C LEU A 257 -4.98 -51.64 11.43
N GLU A 258 -5.72 -52.67 11.12
CA GLU A 258 -5.77 -53.88 11.98
C GLU A 258 -4.41 -54.54 12.12
N ALA A 259 -3.67 -54.57 11.05
CA ALA A 259 -2.34 -55.11 11.04
C ALA A 259 -1.37 -54.26 11.89
N LEU A 260 -1.41 -52.97 11.83
CA LEU A 260 -0.54 -52.03 12.55
C LEU A 260 -0.91 -51.88 14.04
N PHE A 261 -2.17 -51.76 14.37
CA PHE A 261 -2.64 -51.39 15.72
C PHE A 261 -3.41 -52.50 16.44
N GLY A 262 -3.81 -53.56 15.75
CA GLY A 262 -4.53 -54.74 16.30
C GLY A 262 -5.95 -54.86 15.75
N PRO A 263 -6.55 -56.08 15.92
CA PRO A 263 -7.95 -56.29 15.64
C PRO A 263 -8.80 -55.32 16.49
N ASP A 264 -9.95 -54.92 15.97
CA ASP A 264 -10.90 -54.02 16.64
C ASP A 264 -10.39 -52.58 16.85
N THR A 265 -9.41 -52.13 16.02
CA THR A 265 -8.94 -50.75 16.09
C THR A 265 -9.93 -49.82 15.43
N GLU A 266 -10.51 -48.91 16.22
CA GLU A 266 -11.32 -47.81 15.69
C GLU A 266 -10.44 -46.64 15.18
N ALA A 267 -10.65 -46.22 13.94
CA ALA A 267 -9.89 -45.15 13.32
C ALA A 267 -10.76 -43.95 12.99
N THR A 268 -10.37 -42.80 13.47
CA THR A 268 -10.87 -41.48 13.00
C THR A 268 -9.88 -40.92 11.99
N ILE A 269 -10.31 -40.76 10.73
CA ILE A 269 -9.46 -40.38 9.61
C ILE A 269 -9.84 -38.97 9.12
N MET A 270 -8.90 -38.06 9.19
CA MET A 270 -9.02 -36.68 8.68
C MET A 270 -8.50 -36.59 7.25
N LYS A 271 -9.34 -36.86 6.22
CA LYS A 271 -8.93 -36.92 4.81
C LYS A 271 -8.75 -35.53 4.19
N ASP A 272 -9.60 -34.57 4.57
CA ASP A 272 -9.69 -33.26 3.95
C ASP A 272 -8.91 -32.19 4.70
N GLY A 273 -8.03 -32.58 5.61
CA GLY A 273 -7.24 -31.69 6.45
C GLY A 273 -7.58 -31.83 7.93
N TRP A 274 -6.97 -30.96 8.76
CA TRP A 274 -7.16 -31.00 10.20
C TRP A 274 -8.49 -30.38 10.62
N ASP A 275 -9.28 -31.14 11.35
CA ASP A 275 -10.49 -30.70 12.03
C ASP A 275 -10.24 -30.67 13.55
N GLN A 276 -10.08 -29.49 14.13
CA GLN A 276 -9.77 -29.29 15.53
C GLN A 276 -10.91 -29.76 16.44
N GLU A 277 -12.16 -29.55 16.04
CA GLU A 277 -13.30 -29.95 16.83
C GLU A 277 -13.41 -31.49 16.90
N MET A 278 -13.21 -32.15 15.76
CA MET A 278 -13.17 -33.61 15.68
C MET A 278 -11.99 -34.18 16.51
N ALA A 279 -10.82 -33.56 16.46
CA ALA A 279 -9.65 -33.97 17.22
C ALA A 279 -9.88 -33.84 18.74
N VAL A 280 -10.47 -32.74 19.18
CA VAL A 280 -10.78 -32.49 20.60
C VAL A 280 -11.85 -33.45 21.07
N ARG A 281 -12.92 -33.70 20.29
CA ARG A 281 -13.95 -34.71 20.61
C ARG A 281 -13.36 -36.12 20.73
N PHE A 282 -12.48 -36.47 19.74
CA PHE A 282 -11.78 -37.74 19.81
C PHE A 282 -10.93 -37.89 21.11
N ALA A 283 -10.15 -36.86 21.43
CA ALA A 283 -9.30 -36.85 22.61
C ALA A 283 -10.12 -36.93 23.92
N ALA A 284 -11.23 -36.18 24.00
CA ALA A 284 -12.08 -36.10 25.21
C ALA A 284 -12.97 -37.35 25.45
N SER A 285 -13.28 -38.15 24.42
CA SER A 285 -14.11 -39.32 24.58
C SER A 285 -13.39 -40.36 25.47
N PRO A 286 -14.10 -41.19 26.27
CA PRO A 286 -13.46 -42.28 27.02
C PRO A 286 -12.87 -43.32 26.07
N ALA A 287 -11.67 -43.79 26.34
CA ALA A 287 -11.01 -44.80 25.50
C ALA A 287 -11.74 -46.14 25.62
N ARG A 288 -12.22 -46.70 24.52
CA ARG A 288 -12.95 -48.00 24.44
C ARG A 288 -12.10 -49.17 23.92
N GLY A 289 -10.82 -48.95 23.69
CA GLY A 289 -9.93 -49.93 23.11
C GLY A 289 -8.72 -49.30 22.42
N ALA A 290 -8.29 -49.92 21.31
CA ALA A 290 -7.27 -49.34 20.45
C ALA A 290 -7.92 -48.32 19.49
N GLU A 291 -7.78 -47.02 19.79
CA GLU A 291 -8.31 -45.94 18.97
C GLU A 291 -7.17 -45.14 18.35
N VAL A 292 -7.31 -44.83 17.07
CA VAL A 292 -6.29 -44.02 16.36
C VAL A 292 -6.92 -42.81 15.63
N LEU A 293 -6.27 -41.66 15.76
CA LEU A 293 -6.56 -40.46 14.99
C LEU A 293 -5.50 -40.34 13.90
N VAL A 294 -5.90 -40.53 12.63
CA VAL A 294 -5.00 -40.51 11.48
C VAL A 294 -5.17 -39.25 10.68
N THR A 295 -4.06 -38.55 10.45
CA THR A 295 -4.09 -37.28 9.67
C THR A 295 -2.79 -37.08 8.89
N VAL A 296 -2.85 -36.34 7.81
CA VAL A 296 -1.71 -35.78 7.13
C VAL A 296 -1.30 -34.49 7.86
N SER A 297 -0.02 -34.19 7.83
CA SER A 297 0.55 -32.97 8.40
C SER A 297 -0.35 -31.73 8.34
N THR A 298 -0.53 -31.11 9.45
CA THR A 298 -1.58 -30.16 9.82
C THR A 298 -1.15 -28.70 9.76
N PRO A 299 -2.06 -27.74 9.75
CA PRO A 299 -1.76 -26.33 9.95
C PRO A 299 -1.17 -26.08 11.35
N GLY A 300 -0.42 -24.97 11.51
CA GLY A 300 0.11 -24.56 12.80
C GLY A 300 -0.99 -24.11 13.78
N GLY A 301 -0.66 -24.04 15.07
CA GLY A 301 -1.57 -23.50 16.09
C GLY A 301 -2.50 -24.49 16.73
N LEU A 302 -2.07 -25.74 16.82
CA LEU A 302 -2.86 -26.83 17.39
C LEU A 302 -2.98 -26.73 18.91
N ALA A 303 -4.20 -26.85 19.41
CA ALA A 303 -4.42 -27.07 20.82
C ALA A 303 -3.95 -28.48 21.25
N ARG A 304 -3.37 -28.58 22.45
CA ARG A 304 -2.96 -29.88 23.03
C ARG A 304 -4.16 -30.82 23.13
N LEU A 305 -3.99 -32.06 22.67
CA LEU A 305 -4.97 -33.10 22.80
C LEU A 305 -4.75 -33.86 24.13
N ALA A 306 -5.53 -33.55 25.13
CA ALA A 306 -5.45 -34.26 26.41
C ALA A 306 -5.95 -35.71 26.26
N GLY A 307 -5.23 -36.67 26.89
CA GLY A 307 -5.64 -38.06 26.90
C GLY A 307 -5.06 -38.94 25.77
N MET A 308 -4.17 -38.41 24.97
CA MET A 308 -3.43 -39.22 23.98
C MET A 308 -2.39 -40.07 24.66
N ALA A 309 -2.37 -41.37 24.35
CA ALA A 309 -1.44 -42.34 24.95
C ALA A 309 -0.08 -42.37 24.24
N GLY A 310 0.01 -41.85 23.02
CA GLY A 310 1.24 -41.82 22.27
C GLY A 310 1.04 -41.32 20.85
N ALA A 311 2.14 -41.14 20.12
CA ALA A 311 2.11 -40.70 18.72
C ALA A 311 2.93 -41.62 17.80
N VAL A 312 2.45 -41.79 16.57
CA VAL A 312 3.14 -42.51 15.50
C VAL A 312 3.39 -41.50 14.35
N LEU A 313 4.66 -41.35 13.97
CA LEU A 313 5.06 -40.60 12.81
C LEU A 313 5.30 -41.54 11.65
N VAL A 314 4.57 -41.39 10.55
CA VAL A 314 4.74 -42.22 9.35
C VAL A 314 5.46 -41.42 8.27
N ARG A 315 6.72 -41.73 8.06
CA ARG A 315 7.60 -41.00 7.16
C ARG A 315 7.67 -41.70 5.80
N SER A 316 7.42 -40.99 4.74
CA SER A 316 7.48 -41.41 3.35
C SER A 316 8.69 -40.85 2.59
N THR A 317 9.24 -39.71 3.04
CA THR A 317 10.41 -39.07 2.47
C THR A 317 11.55 -39.04 3.47
N GLY A 318 12.80 -39.01 3.00
CA GLY A 318 13.97 -38.89 3.87
C GLY A 318 14.33 -37.46 4.20
N LEU A 319 13.41 -36.48 4.09
CA LEU A 319 13.68 -35.07 4.29
C LEU A 319 13.73 -34.73 5.79
N GLU A 320 14.87 -34.28 6.28
CA GLU A 320 15.06 -33.89 7.67
C GLU A 320 14.11 -32.76 8.12
N GLN A 321 13.80 -31.84 7.24
CA GLN A 321 12.88 -30.74 7.53
C GLN A 321 11.45 -31.24 7.81
N ASN A 322 10.96 -32.20 7.06
CA ASN A 322 9.66 -32.84 7.29
C ASN A 322 9.64 -33.59 8.61
N HIS A 323 10.74 -34.30 8.94
CA HIS A 323 10.91 -35.00 10.20
C HIS A 323 10.78 -34.01 11.38
N ARG A 324 11.59 -32.94 11.40
CA ARG A 324 11.55 -31.95 12.48
C ARG A 324 10.16 -31.36 12.65
N ARG A 325 9.45 -31.08 11.54
CA ARG A 325 8.09 -30.57 11.55
C ARG A 325 7.09 -31.53 12.18
N MET A 326 7.11 -32.79 11.77
CA MET A 326 6.23 -33.83 12.30
C MET A 326 6.51 -34.08 13.78
N LEU A 327 7.78 -34.13 14.17
CA LEU A 327 8.21 -34.32 15.56
C LEU A 327 7.70 -33.15 16.44
N ALA A 328 7.96 -31.92 16.07
CA ALA A 328 7.51 -30.75 16.83
C ALA A 328 5.98 -30.75 17.02
N ARG A 329 5.23 -31.19 16.02
CA ARG A 329 3.76 -31.27 16.08
C ARG A 329 3.27 -32.41 16.96
N ALA A 330 3.90 -33.57 16.86
CA ALA A 330 3.54 -34.68 17.72
C ALA A 330 3.76 -34.34 19.20
N LEU A 331 4.89 -33.73 19.53
CA LEU A 331 5.17 -33.24 20.88
C LEU A 331 4.19 -32.16 21.35
N ALA A 332 3.84 -31.22 20.51
CA ALA A 332 2.85 -30.17 20.84
C ALA A 332 1.46 -30.74 21.08
N LEU A 333 1.03 -31.76 20.30
CA LEU A 333 -0.31 -32.35 20.39
C LEU A 333 -0.47 -33.35 21.50
N CYS A 334 0.48 -34.24 21.69
CA CYS A 334 0.37 -35.33 22.64
C CYS A 334 0.78 -34.94 24.07
N GLY A 335 1.53 -33.87 24.24
CA GLY A 335 1.93 -33.36 25.56
C GLY A 335 3.08 -34.13 26.20
N ASP A 336 3.27 -33.81 27.51
CA ASP A 336 4.44 -34.25 28.24
C ASP A 336 4.43 -35.77 28.45
N SER A 337 5.51 -36.42 28.03
CA SER A 337 5.83 -37.85 28.31
C SER A 337 5.07 -38.91 27.51
N ALA A 338 4.38 -38.55 26.42
CA ALA A 338 3.82 -39.58 25.54
C ALA A 338 4.94 -40.26 24.72
N PRO A 339 4.96 -41.60 24.61
CA PRO A 339 5.90 -42.30 23.79
C PRO A 339 5.67 -41.96 22.27
N LEU A 340 6.78 -41.83 21.56
CA LEU A 340 6.81 -41.56 20.13
C LEU A 340 7.34 -42.77 19.39
N VAL A 341 6.69 -43.16 18.31
CA VAL A 341 7.20 -44.19 17.41
C VAL A 341 7.29 -43.65 16.00
N GLU A 342 8.44 -43.76 15.38
CA GLU A 342 8.64 -43.41 13.99
C GLU A 342 8.57 -44.64 13.08
N LEU A 343 7.61 -44.68 12.14
CA LEU A 343 7.55 -45.66 11.07
C LEU A 343 8.17 -45.12 9.80
N ASN A 344 9.34 -45.55 9.44
CA ASN A 344 10.01 -45.12 8.22
C ASN A 344 9.69 -46.11 7.08
N VAL A 345 8.89 -45.65 6.12
CA VAL A 345 8.46 -46.43 4.94
C VAL A 345 9.10 -45.92 3.65
N SER A 346 10.01 -44.96 3.75
CA SER A 346 10.67 -44.36 2.59
C SER A 346 11.82 -45.26 2.09
N PHE A 347 12.12 -45.12 0.80
CA PHE A 347 13.31 -45.68 0.20
C PHE A 347 14.59 -45.10 0.81
N ALA A 348 14.65 -43.82 1.07
CA ALA A 348 15.75 -43.16 1.76
C ALA A 348 15.97 -43.76 3.16
N GLY A 349 14.90 -44.13 3.87
CA GLY A 349 14.97 -44.84 5.13
C GLY A 349 15.59 -46.23 5.01
N LEU A 350 15.22 -47.03 4.02
CA LEU A 350 15.83 -48.32 3.76
C LEU A 350 17.33 -48.23 3.45
N ARG A 351 17.73 -47.22 2.67
CA ARG A 351 19.12 -46.99 2.30
C ARG A 351 20.00 -46.59 3.49
N ASN A 352 19.46 -45.74 4.36
CA ASN A 352 20.18 -45.12 5.47
C ASN A 352 19.75 -45.72 6.82
N ALA A 353 19.23 -46.96 6.81
CA ALA A 353 18.68 -47.57 8.00
C ALA A 353 19.70 -47.74 9.12
N GLU A 354 20.95 -48.08 8.79
CA GLU A 354 22.03 -48.20 9.77
C GLU A 354 22.38 -46.85 10.42
N ASP A 355 22.48 -45.80 9.61
CA ASP A 355 22.74 -44.44 10.09
C ASP A 355 21.58 -43.93 10.97
N LEU A 356 20.35 -44.29 10.60
CA LEU A 356 19.14 -43.95 11.37
C LEU A 356 19.14 -44.63 12.73
N VAL A 357 19.44 -45.93 12.78
CA VAL A 357 19.53 -46.68 14.03
C VAL A 357 20.63 -46.11 14.93
N GLN A 358 21.81 -45.89 14.39
CA GLN A 358 22.94 -45.35 15.14
C GLN A 358 22.64 -43.92 15.64
N GLY A 359 22.02 -43.08 14.82
CA GLY A 359 21.61 -41.71 15.20
C GLY A 359 20.56 -41.70 16.31
N THR A 360 19.60 -42.65 16.30
CA THR A 360 18.57 -42.79 17.33
C THR A 360 19.18 -43.19 18.66
N GLU A 361 20.09 -44.18 18.64
CA GLU A 361 20.81 -44.64 19.85
C GLU A 361 21.69 -43.54 20.44
N GLN A 362 22.41 -42.79 19.60
CA GLN A 362 23.19 -41.61 20.03
C GLN A 362 22.36 -40.51 20.66
N ALA A 363 21.10 -40.33 20.20
CA ALA A 363 20.14 -39.40 20.78
C ALA A 363 19.42 -39.91 22.04
N GLY A 364 19.75 -41.09 22.52
CA GLY A 364 19.13 -41.69 23.71
C GLY A 364 17.79 -42.39 23.45
N GLY A 365 17.38 -42.55 22.20
CA GLY A 365 16.21 -43.31 21.77
C GLY A 365 16.49 -44.80 21.67
N THR A 366 15.45 -45.62 21.55
CA THR A 366 15.54 -47.06 21.35
C THR A 366 15.36 -47.38 19.87
N ALA A 367 16.41 -47.93 19.23
CA ALA A 367 16.27 -48.47 17.90
C ALA A 367 16.24 -49.99 17.95
N PHE A 368 15.35 -50.62 17.18
CA PHE A 368 15.30 -52.07 17.10
C PHE A 368 16.37 -52.59 16.14
N PRO A 369 17.11 -53.66 16.51
CA PRO A 369 18.13 -54.22 15.64
C PRO A 369 17.53 -54.72 14.34
N LEU A 370 18.26 -54.48 13.24
CA LEU A 370 17.86 -54.90 11.92
C LEU A 370 18.07 -56.38 11.74
N GLU A 371 17.00 -57.16 11.80
CA GLU A 371 17.05 -58.61 11.58
C GLU A 371 16.93 -58.93 10.08
N GLU A 372 17.35 -60.14 9.71
CA GLU A 372 16.93 -60.75 8.44
C GLU A 372 15.39 -60.94 8.49
N PRO A 373 14.58 -60.50 7.51
CA PRO A 373 14.93 -60.14 6.14
C PRO A 373 15.24 -58.66 5.86
N TYR A 374 15.13 -57.74 6.86
CA TYR A 374 15.38 -56.32 6.66
C TYR A 374 16.79 -56.01 6.15
N GLN A 375 17.81 -56.71 6.65
CA GLN A 375 19.19 -56.58 6.15
C GLN A 375 19.31 -56.97 4.68
N ALA A 376 18.55 -57.99 4.22
CA ALA A 376 18.50 -58.38 2.82
C ALA A 376 17.87 -57.25 1.96
N CYS A 377 16.82 -56.60 2.44
CA CYS A 377 16.22 -55.48 1.77
C CYS A 377 17.19 -54.29 1.62
N ILE A 378 17.97 -54.00 2.68
CA ILE A 378 18.97 -52.91 2.67
C ILE A 378 20.09 -53.23 1.68
N ARG A 379 20.63 -54.43 1.71
CA ARG A 379 21.69 -54.84 0.76
C ARG A 379 21.20 -54.77 -0.67
N LEU A 380 20.03 -55.28 -0.99
CA LEU A 380 19.44 -55.26 -2.33
C LEU A 380 19.09 -53.83 -2.80
N ALA A 381 18.53 -52.99 -1.91
CA ALA A 381 18.26 -51.61 -2.21
C ALA A 381 19.54 -50.82 -2.52
N ARG A 382 20.59 -50.98 -1.72
CA ARG A 382 21.93 -50.41 -1.99
C ARG A 382 22.51 -50.89 -3.30
N GLN A 383 22.41 -52.21 -3.60
CA GLN A 383 22.87 -52.79 -4.85
C GLN A 383 22.12 -52.19 -6.05
N LEU A 384 20.80 -52.07 -5.98
CA LEU A 384 19.98 -51.48 -7.03
C LEU A 384 20.36 -50.01 -7.25
N GLN A 385 20.50 -49.24 -6.16
CA GLN A 385 20.92 -47.87 -6.25
C GLN A 385 22.27 -47.68 -6.96
N ARG A 386 23.26 -48.47 -6.60
CA ARG A 386 24.58 -48.45 -7.29
C ARG A 386 24.47 -48.70 -8.78
N GLN A 387 23.58 -49.61 -9.21
CA GLN A 387 23.32 -49.84 -10.63
C GLN A 387 22.68 -48.63 -11.31
N LEU A 388 21.73 -47.99 -10.66
CA LEU A 388 21.07 -46.81 -11.17
C LEU A 388 22.04 -45.60 -11.22
N ASP A 389 22.88 -45.45 -10.18
CA ASP A 389 23.92 -44.42 -10.13
C ASP A 389 24.94 -44.59 -11.23
N ALA A 390 25.40 -45.86 -11.48
CA ALA A 390 26.33 -46.16 -12.57
C ALA A 390 25.74 -45.80 -13.94
N GLN A 391 24.45 -46.04 -14.17
CA GLN A 391 23.77 -45.63 -15.39
C GLN A 391 23.65 -44.11 -15.48
N TRP A 392 23.35 -43.42 -14.35
CA TRP A 392 23.31 -41.96 -14.31
C TRP A 392 24.67 -41.38 -14.70
N GLU A 393 25.79 -41.95 -14.20
CA GLU A 393 27.13 -41.52 -14.59
C GLU A 393 27.39 -41.70 -16.09
N GLN A 394 26.95 -42.81 -16.70
CA GLN A 394 27.08 -43.04 -18.14
C GLN A 394 26.29 -41.97 -18.94
N ALA A 395 25.04 -41.67 -18.50
CA ALA A 395 24.23 -40.64 -19.13
C ALA A 395 24.82 -39.24 -18.96
N PHE A 396 25.39 -38.94 -17.78
CA PHE A 396 26.11 -37.71 -17.52
C PHE A 396 27.34 -37.54 -18.41
N PHE A 397 28.11 -38.62 -18.62
CA PHE A 397 29.23 -38.59 -19.56
C PHE A 397 28.75 -38.25 -21.00
N ALA A 398 27.68 -38.89 -21.45
CA ALA A 398 27.09 -38.58 -22.75
C ALA A 398 26.61 -37.10 -22.84
N ALA A 399 26.03 -36.57 -21.77
CA ALA A 399 25.67 -35.17 -21.68
C ALA A 399 26.88 -34.24 -21.73
N LYS A 400 27.95 -34.58 -21.05
CA LYS A 400 29.23 -33.87 -21.08
C LYS A 400 29.86 -33.81 -22.48
N GLU A 401 29.83 -34.92 -23.19
CA GLU A 401 30.33 -35.00 -24.58
C GLU A 401 29.45 -34.13 -25.51
N ALA A 402 28.14 -34.16 -25.32
CA ALA A 402 27.21 -33.32 -26.09
C ALA A 402 27.42 -31.82 -25.79
N ALA A 403 27.60 -31.46 -24.51
CA ALA A 403 27.88 -30.08 -24.10
C ALA A 403 29.20 -29.54 -24.69
N ALA A 404 30.20 -30.38 -24.91
CA ALA A 404 31.45 -30.03 -25.57
C ALA A 404 31.27 -29.74 -27.07
N LYS A 405 30.21 -30.27 -27.70
CA LYS A 405 29.89 -30.11 -29.14
C LYS A 405 28.89 -28.96 -29.40
N GLY A 406 28.14 -28.49 -28.40
CA GLY A 406 27.15 -27.44 -28.55
C GLY A 406 26.28 -27.21 -27.29
N ASP A 407 25.30 -26.31 -27.36
CA ASP A 407 24.40 -26.06 -26.23
C ASP A 407 23.47 -27.27 -25.99
N ILE A 408 23.60 -27.90 -24.85
CA ILE A 408 22.79 -29.08 -24.44
C ILE A 408 21.29 -28.75 -24.30
N ASN A 409 20.94 -27.45 -24.20
CA ASN A 409 19.54 -27.00 -24.10
C ASN A 409 18.85 -26.96 -25.46
N GLU A 410 19.61 -26.94 -26.54
CA GLU A 410 19.08 -26.96 -27.92
C GLU A 410 18.87 -28.38 -28.44
N LEU A 411 19.31 -29.40 -27.68
CA LEU A 411 19.12 -30.79 -28.11
C LEU A 411 17.61 -31.12 -28.17
N PRO A 412 17.11 -31.64 -29.31
CA PRO A 412 15.72 -32.03 -29.42
C PRO A 412 15.43 -33.21 -28.46
N ARG A 413 14.19 -33.32 -27.99
CA ARG A 413 13.75 -34.41 -27.11
C ARG A 413 14.02 -35.82 -27.69
N GLY A 414 14.00 -35.94 -29.01
CA GLY A 414 14.27 -37.19 -29.72
C GLY A 414 15.77 -37.49 -29.96
N PHE A 415 16.68 -36.60 -29.49
CA PHE A 415 18.10 -36.79 -29.72
C PHE A 415 18.63 -38.07 -29.07
N THR A 416 19.32 -38.88 -29.86
CA THR A 416 19.99 -40.12 -29.42
C THR A 416 21.49 -40.02 -29.69
N THR A 417 22.31 -40.51 -28.80
CA THR A 417 23.76 -40.63 -28.99
C THR A 417 24.08 -41.69 -30.02
N GLU A 418 25.32 -41.72 -30.51
CA GLU A 418 25.80 -42.78 -31.43
C GLU A 418 25.66 -44.21 -30.83
N ALA A 419 25.72 -44.33 -29.51
CA ALA A 419 25.47 -45.56 -28.79
C ALA A 419 23.97 -45.92 -28.62
N GLY A 420 23.07 -45.16 -29.23
CA GLY A 420 21.64 -45.40 -29.18
C GLY A 420 20.95 -44.91 -27.88
N PHE A 421 21.65 -44.19 -26.98
CA PHE A 421 21.06 -43.62 -25.77
C PHE A 421 20.25 -42.37 -26.02
N GLY A 422 18.99 -42.33 -25.59
CA GLY A 422 18.04 -41.21 -25.77
C GLY A 422 18.38 -40.01 -24.84
N LEU A 423 19.47 -39.32 -25.11
CA LEU A 423 20.00 -38.23 -24.27
C LEU A 423 19.00 -37.07 -24.15
N GLY A 424 18.32 -36.71 -25.23
CA GLY A 424 17.31 -35.62 -25.19
C GLY A 424 16.16 -35.91 -24.23
N ARG A 425 15.68 -37.19 -24.18
CA ARG A 425 14.63 -37.61 -23.24
C ARG A 425 15.15 -37.64 -21.81
N TRP A 426 16.41 -38.08 -21.62
CA TRP A 426 17.03 -38.11 -20.31
C TRP A 426 17.25 -36.73 -19.72
N LEU A 427 17.74 -35.76 -20.47
CA LEU A 427 17.88 -34.35 -20.05
C LEU A 427 16.54 -33.74 -19.67
N GLU A 428 15.51 -33.96 -20.49
CA GLU A 428 14.16 -33.49 -20.19
C GLU A 428 13.62 -34.11 -18.89
N LEU A 429 13.88 -35.39 -18.67
CA LEU A 429 13.54 -36.09 -17.45
C LEU A 429 14.25 -35.48 -16.23
N GLN A 430 15.57 -35.18 -16.33
CA GLN A 430 16.28 -34.53 -15.22
C GLN A 430 15.64 -33.15 -14.88
N ARG A 431 15.20 -32.38 -15.89
CA ARG A 431 14.48 -31.13 -15.66
C ARG A 431 13.17 -31.34 -14.93
N GLN A 432 12.37 -32.33 -15.37
CA GLN A 432 11.07 -32.63 -14.74
C GLN A 432 11.22 -33.16 -13.31
N ILE A 433 12.27 -33.93 -13.02
CA ILE A 433 12.58 -34.37 -11.66
C ILE A 433 12.99 -33.19 -10.77
N GLN A 434 13.87 -32.32 -11.26
CA GLN A 434 14.31 -31.14 -10.53
C GLN A 434 13.15 -30.16 -10.28
N ALA A 435 12.21 -30.06 -11.23
CA ALA A 435 10.98 -29.27 -11.08
C ALA A 435 9.92 -29.91 -10.17
N GLY A 436 10.11 -31.17 -9.74
CA GLY A 436 9.10 -31.91 -8.97
C GLY A 436 7.90 -32.41 -9.80
N GLU A 437 7.94 -32.29 -11.11
CA GLU A 437 6.87 -32.73 -12.03
C GLU A 437 6.86 -34.26 -12.22
N LYS A 438 7.98 -34.90 -12.02
CA LYS A 438 8.14 -36.35 -12.10
C LYS A 438 8.75 -36.89 -10.81
N PRO A 439 8.25 -38.04 -10.35
CA PRO A 439 8.85 -38.70 -9.20
C PRO A 439 10.28 -39.13 -9.55
N GLY A 440 11.17 -38.88 -8.62
CA GLY A 440 12.63 -39.11 -8.69
C GLY A 440 13.32 -38.02 -7.88
N ARG A 441 14.62 -38.23 -7.62
CA ARG A 441 15.42 -37.25 -6.89
C ARG A 441 16.80 -37.14 -7.52
N LEU A 442 17.19 -35.93 -7.84
CA LEU A 442 18.58 -35.57 -8.08
C LEU A 442 19.25 -35.26 -6.75
N THR A 443 20.43 -35.80 -6.51
CA THR A 443 21.26 -35.34 -5.40
C THR A 443 21.74 -33.92 -5.66
N ALA A 444 22.02 -33.15 -4.59
CA ALA A 444 22.58 -31.79 -4.75
C ALA A 444 23.87 -31.79 -5.61
N GLU A 445 24.68 -32.82 -5.49
CA GLU A 445 25.88 -33.00 -6.28
C GLU A 445 25.56 -33.26 -7.77
N GLN A 446 24.61 -34.15 -8.06
CA GLN A 446 24.15 -34.42 -9.44
C GLN A 446 23.60 -33.19 -10.10
N ALA A 447 22.76 -32.43 -9.38
CA ALA A 447 22.21 -31.15 -9.88
C ALA A 447 23.34 -30.15 -10.18
N ALA A 448 24.26 -29.93 -9.24
CA ALA A 448 25.39 -29.01 -9.42
C ALA A 448 26.33 -29.44 -10.57
N ARG A 449 26.50 -30.73 -10.79
CA ARG A 449 27.28 -31.23 -11.92
C ARG A 449 26.62 -30.98 -13.27
N LEU A 450 25.29 -31.13 -13.35
CA LEU A 450 24.51 -30.77 -14.55
C LEU A 450 24.47 -29.25 -14.81
N GLU A 451 24.40 -28.42 -13.76
CA GLU A 451 24.51 -26.97 -13.85
C GLU A 451 25.85 -26.52 -14.43
N LYS A 452 26.95 -27.17 -14.01
CA LYS A 452 28.28 -26.91 -14.57
C LYS A 452 28.40 -27.27 -16.07
N LEU A 453 27.55 -28.16 -16.58
CA LEU A 453 27.42 -28.42 -18.03
C LEU A 453 26.55 -27.39 -18.76
N GLY A 454 25.96 -26.45 -18.04
CA GLY A 454 25.11 -25.41 -18.61
C GLY A 454 23.65 -25.83 -18.80
N ILE A 455 23.15 -26.88 -18.11
CA ILE A 455 21.75 -27.27 -18.23
C ILE A 455 20.85 -26.16 -17.69
N ALA A 456 19.89 -25.74 -18.49
CA ALA A 456 18.81 -24.84 -18.04
C ALA A 456 17.69 -25.69 -17.43
N TRP A 457 17.52 -25.61 -16.11
CA TRP A 457 16.49 -26.37 -15.40
C TRP A 457 15.06 -25.94 -15.75
N LYS A 458 14.87 -24.65 -16.10
CA LYS A 458 13.56 -24.10 -16.39
C LYS A 458 13.37 -23.88 -17.88
N GLN A 459 12.17 -24.09 -18.38
CA GLN A 459 11.79 -23.76 -19.75
C GLN A 459 12.00 -22.27 -20.04
N ARG A 460 12.19 -21.89 -21.32
CA ARG A 460 12.44 -20.51 -21.76
C ARG A 460 11.41 -19.50 -21.20
N MET A 461 10.13 -19.90 -21.12
CA MET A 461 9.06 -19.06 -20.53
C MET A 461 9.23 -18.88 -19.02
N GLU A 462 9.71 -19.90 -18.32
CA GLU A 462 9.98 -19.84 -16.88
C GLU A 462 11.21 -18.97 -16.59
N GLN A 463 12.26 -19.09 -17.37
CA GLN A 463 13.44 -18.20 -17.27
C GLN A 463 13.08 -16.74 -17.51
N ALA A 464 12.20 -16.46 -18.49
CA ALA A 464 11.71 -15.11 -18.74
C ALA A 464 10.91 -14.55 -17.54
N TRP A 465 10.11 -15.41 -16.90
CA TRP A 465 9.36 -15.01 -15.70
C TRP A 465 10.30 -14.77 -14.52
N GLU A 466 11.29 -15.62 -14.29
CA GLU A 466 12.29 -15.47 -13.22
C GLU A 466 13.13 -14.20 -13.39
N ARG A 467 13.47 -13.85 -14.63
CA ARG A 467 14.15 -12.58 -14.94
C ARG A 467 13.27 -11.39 -14.51
N GLY A 468 11.98 -11.43 -14.83
CA GLY A 468 11.02 -10.40 -14.41
C GLY A 468 10.87 -10.32 -12.90
N TYR A 469 10.83 -11.49 -12.23
CA TYR A 469 10.77 -11.56 -10.78
C TYR A 469 12.04 -11.00 -10.10
N ALA A 470 13.21 -11.31 -10.64
CA ALA A 470 14.48 -10.76 -10.14
C ALA A 470 14.54 -9.24 -10.29
N ALA A 471 14.11 -8.71 -11.44
CA ALA A 471 14.02 -7.27 -11.68
C ALA A 471 13.00 -6.60 -10.72
N ALA A 472 11.86 -7.24 -10.46
CA ALA A 472 10.87 -6.77 -9.50
C ALA A 472 11.42 -6.72 -8.06
N ARG A 473 12.20 -7.72 -7.65
CA ARG A 473 12.88 -7.77 -6.35
C ARG A 473 13.91 -6.65 -6.21
N GLU A 474 14.68 -6.38 -7.25
CA GLU A 474 15.67 -5.30 -7.28
C GLU A 474 14.97 -3.93 -7.16
N TYR A 475 13.92 -3.69 -7.96
CA TYR A 475 13.10 -2.49 -7.88
C TYR A 475 12.52 -2.27 -6.47
N ARG A 476 11.99 -3.34 -5.87
CA ARG A 476 11.50 -3.29 -4.49
C ARG A 476 12.58 -2.89 -3.49
N GLY A 477 13.79 -3.43 -3.64
CA GLY A 477 14.94 -3.09 -2.79
C GLY A 477 15.31 -1.62 -2.87
N GLU A 478 15.18 -1.01 -4.05
CA GLU A 478 15.52 0.38 -4.31
C GLU A 478 14.39 1.35 -3.91
N TYR A 479 13.13 1.03 -4.25
CA TYR A 479 11.98 1.95 -4.07
C TYR A 479 11.05 1.58 -2.90
N GLY A 480 11.25 0.46 -2.25
CA GLY A 480 10.45 0.00 -1.11
C GLY A 480 9.05 -0.53 -1.45
N ASN A 481 8.64 -0.53 -2.72
CA ASN A 481 7.31 -0.97 -3.18
C ASN A 481 7.37 -1.51 -4.62
N LEU A 482 6.26 -2.09 -5.12
CA LEU A 482 6.10 -2.54 -6.51
C LEU A 482 5.10 -1.67 -7.31
N MET A 483 5.01 -0.38 -7.02
CA MET A 483 4.23 0.58 -7.82
C MET A 483 5.06 1.04 -9.03
N VAL A 484 5.44 0.09 -9.87
CA VAL A 484 6.31 0.31 -11.02
C VAL A 484 5.56 1.08 -12.12
N PRO A 485 6.10 2.22 -12.61
CA PRO A 485 5.50 2.92 -13.75
C PRO A 485 5.46 2.02 -15.00
N VAL A 486 4.40 2.10 -15.80
CA VAL A 486 4.19 1.20 -16.96
C VAL A 486 5.36 1.20 -17.93
N ARG A 487 6.00 2.36 -18.14
CA ARG A 487 7.13 2.53 -19.07
C ARG A 487 8.50 2.32 -18.42
N TYR A 488 8.55 1.90 -17.16
CA TYR A 488 9.82 1.69 -16.47
C TYR A 488 10.58 0.50 -17.07
N ARG A 489 11.86 0.72 -17.34
CA ARG A 489 12.82 -0.31 -17.69
C ARG A 489 13.91 -0.36 -16.61
N ASP A 490 14.34 -1.57 -16.26
CA ASP A 490 15.47 -1.75 -15.35
C ASP A 490 16.81 -1.35 -16.04
N LYS A 491 17.89 -1.37 -15.27
CA LYS A 491 19.24 -1.05 -15.75
C LYS A 491 19.74 -1.99 -16.87
N ASN A 492 19.09 -3.14 -17.07
CA ASN A 492 19.40 -4.10 -18.15
C ASN A 492 18.45 -3.95 -19.35
N GLY A 493 17.63 -2.88 -19.39
CA GLY A 493 16.66 -2.60 -20.45
C GLY A 493 15.39 -3.48 -20.40
N PHE A 494 15.21 -4.31 -19.36
CA PHE A 494 14.01 -5.15 -19.20
C PHE A 494 12.78 -4.28 -18.89
N ALA A 495 11.68 -4.48 -19.65
CA ALA A 495 10.44 -3.72 -19.52
C ALA A 495 9.65 -4.16 -18.26
N LEU A 496 10.16 -3.85 -17.06
CA LEU A 496 9.57 -4.27 -15.80
C LEU A 496 8.14 -3.73 -15.61
N GLY A 497 7.87 -2.50 -16.02
CA GLY A 497 6.55 -1.91 -15.89
C GLY A 497 5.47 -2.68 -16.66
N GLU A 498 5.77 -3.06 -17.91
CA GLU A 498 4.88 -3.86 -18.75
C GLU A 498 4.71 -5.28 -18.19
N TRP A 499 5.79 -5.88 -17.67
CA TRP A 499 5.75 -7.20 -17.04
C TRP A 499 4.88 -7.22 -15.78
N ILE A 500 4.94 -6.18 -14.94
CA ILE A 500 4.07 -6.02 -13.76
C ILE A 500 2.60 -5.90 -14.18
N VAL A 501 2.30 -5.08 -15.20
CA VAL A 501 0.93 -4.94 -15.72
C VAL A 501 0.41 -6.26 -16.28
N TYR A 502 1.25 -7.00 -17.01
CA TYR A 502 0.91 -8.32 -17.54
C TYR A 502 0.54 -9.31 -16.42
N ASN A 503 1.33 -9.38 -15.35
CA ASN A 503 1.05 -10.27 -14.23
C ASN A 503 -0.24 -9.85 -13.47
N ARG A 504 -0.52 -8.53 -13.31
CA ARG A 504 -1.78 -8.03 -12.76
C ARG A 504 -2.99 -8.50 -13.58
N GLN A 505 -2.92 -8.37 -14.89
CA GLN A 505 -3.99 -8.81 -15.78
C GLN A 505 -4.23 -10.32 -15.70
N ARG A 506 -3.16 -11.12 -15.64
CA ARG A 506 -3.26 -12.57 -15.49
C ARG A 506 -3.86 -12.98 -14.14
N PHE A 507 -3.51 -12.28 -13.08
CA PHE A 507 -4.08 -12.52 -11.75
C PHE A 507 -5.59 -12.21 -11.75
N LEU A 508 -5.99 -11.04 -12.22
CA LEU A 508 -7.40 -10.65 -12.32
C LEU A 508 -8.22 -11.57 -13.23
N GLY A 509 -7.60 -12.14 -14.26
CA GLY A 509 -8.21 -13.13 -15.15
C GLY A 509 -8.11 -14.58 -14.65
N SER A 510 -7.66 -14.81 -13.41
CA SER A 510 -7.44 -16.16 -12.81
C SER A 510 -6.51 -17.08 -13.61
N ASN A 511 -5.59 -16.49 -14.38
CA ASN A 511 -4.65 -17.21 -15.27
C ASN A 511 -3.18 -17.18 -14.75
N LEU A 512 -2.94 -16.64 -13.55
CA LEU A 512 -1.64 -16.69 -12.88
C LEU A 512 -1.62 -17.87 -11.91
N SER A 513 -0.54 -18.66 -11.91
CA SER A 513 -0.41 -19.77 -10.95
C SER A 513 -0.29 -19.22 -9.52
N THR A 514 -0.81 -19.98 -8.55
CA THR A 514 -0.78 -19.63 -7.12
C THR A 514 0.64 -19.35 -6.65
N ASP A 515 1.63 -20.19 -7.01
CA ASP A 515 3.04 -19.99 -6.66
C ASP A 515 3.59 -18.63 -7.15
N ARG A 516 3.29 -18.24 -8.40
CA ARG A 516 3.73 -16.94 -8.94
C ARG A 516 3.01 -15.77 -8.29
N ALA A 517 1.74 -15.93 -7.97
CA ALA A 517 0.98 -14.91 -7.25
C ALA A 517 1.57 -14.71 -5.84
N GLU A 518 1.77 -15.78 -5.09
CA GLU A 518 2.36 -15.75 -3.76
C GLU A 518 3.75 -15.12 -3.77
N ARG A 519 4.60 -15.48 -4.71
CA ARG A 519 5.95 -14.90 -4.86
C ARG A 519 5.92 -13.40 -5.16
N LEU A 520 4.99 -12.92 -6.00
CA LEU A 520 4.82 -11.48 -6.25
C LEU A 520 4.26 -10.74 -5.05
N GLU A 521 3.35 -11.37 -4.31
CA GLU A 521 2.84 -10.83 -3.05
C GLU A 521 3.92 -10.69 -1.99
N ALA A 522 4.89 -11.61 -1.95
CA ALA A 522 6.09 -11.51 -1.12
C ALA A 522 6.88 -10.24 -1.37
N LEU A 523 6.87 -9.77 -2.59
CA LEU A 523 7.46 -8.50 -2.97
C LEU A 523 6.54 -7.30 -2.72
N GLY A 524 5.35 -7.51 -2.15
CA GLY A 524 4.38 -6.45 -1.90
C GLY A 524 3.60 -6.02 -3.14
N MET A 525 3.34 -6.96 -4.06
CA MET A 525 2.51 -6.70 -5.24
C MET A 525 1.14 -6.17 -4.85
N VAL A 526 0.73 -5.13 -5.53
CA VAL A 526 -0.63 -4.58 -5.46
C VAL A 526 -1.34 -4.98 -6.74
N TRP A 527 -2.42 -5.78 -6.62
CA TRP A 527 -3.15 -6.30 -7.77
C TRP A 527 -4.13 -5.29 -8.36
N ASP A 528 -4.93 -4.64 -7.51
CA ASP A 528 -5.81 -3.53 -7.88
C ASP A 528 -5.24 -2.21 -7.35
N THR A 529 -4.51 -1.51 -8.20
CA THR A 529 -3.88 -0.23 -7.85
C THR A 529 -4.89 0.89 -7.60
N VAL A 530 -6.07 0.83 -8.23
CA VAL A 530 -7.12 1.84 -8.05
C VAL A 530 -7.76 1.67 -6.67
N GLN A 531 -8.07 0.43 -6.31
CA GLN A 531 -8.61 0.11 -4.99
C GLN A 531 -7.58 0.42 -3.89
N ASP A 532 -6.32 0.08 -4.07
CA ASP A 532 -5.25 0.33 -3.09
C ASP A 532 -5.04 1.83 -2.82
N ILE A 533 -5.02 2.66 -3.88
CA ILE A 533 -4.93 4.13 -3.75
C ILE A 533 -6.15 4.69 -3.00
N TRP A 534 -7.35 4.16 -3.28
CA TRP A 534 -8.55 4.55 -2.57
C TRP A 534 -8.46 4.19 -1.08
N GLU A 535 -7.99 3.00 -0.77
CA GLU A 535 -7.81 2.50 0.59
C GLU A 535 -6.76 3.31 1.38
N GLN A 536 -5.63 3.63 0.76
CA GLN A 536 -4.63 4.52 1.38
C GLN A 536 -5.23 5.88 1.72
N SER A 537 -6.00 6.44 0.80
CA SER A 537 -6.65 7.75 1.01
C SER A 537 -7.73 7.67 2.09
N TYR A 538 -8.47 6.56 2.16
CA TYR A 538 -9.45 6.32 3.21
C TYR A 538 -8.78 6.19 4.59
N CYS A 539 -7.70 5.42 4.71
CA CYS A 539 -6.93 5.31 5.95
C CYS A 539 -6.40 6.67 6.41
N ALA A 540 -5.92 7.50 5.47
CA ALA A 540 -5.51 8.87 5.75
C ALA A 540 -6.70 9.74 6.24
N ALA A 541 -7.91 9.53 5.68
CA ALA A 541 -9.12 10.19 6.14
C ALA A 541 -9.50 9.76 7.56
N VAL A 542 -9.37 8.48 7.90
CA VAL A 542 -9.59 7.96 9.25
C VAL A 542 -8.62 8.62 10.25
N GLN A 543 -7.32 8.69 9.92
CA GLN A 543 -6.34 9.35 10.79
C GLN A 543 -6.69 10.82 11.00
N TYR A 544 -7.00 11.54 9.93
CA TYR A 544 -7.42 12.93 10.03
C TYR A 544 -8.66 13.10 10.92
N TRP A 545 -9.65 12.22 10.76
CA TRP A 545 -10.87 12.22 11.57
C TRP A 545 -10.58 11.92 13.05
N LEU A 546 -9.70 10.96 13.34
CA LEU A 546 -9.28 10.65 14.72
C LEU A 546 -8.56 11.81 15.40
N ASP A 547 -7.84 12.65 14.64
CA ASP A 547 -7.06 13.77 15.18
C ASP A 547 -7.89 15.05 15.31
N HIS A 548 -8.90 15.24 14.44
CA HIS A 548 -9.66 16.50 14.35
C HIS A 548 -11.15 16.37 14.70
N GLY A 549 -11.67 15.15 14.84
CA GLY A 549 -13.10 14.89 15.07
C GLY A 549 -14.02 15.16 13.88
N THR A 550 -13.49 15.62 12.75
CA THR A 550 -14.26 15.97 11.54
C THR A 550 -13.49 15.63 10.27
N LEU A 551 -14.21 15.49 9.12
CA LEU A 551 -13.61 15.43 7.78
C LEU A 551 -13.68 16.78 7.05
N GLU A 552 -13.62 17.90 7.74
CA GLU A 552 -13.47 19.22 7.13
C GLU A 552 -12.02 19.49 6.71
N VAL A 553 -11.54 18.69 5.78
CA VAL A 553 -10.16 18.76 5.29
C VAL A 553 -9.97 19.95 4.33
N PRO A 554 -8.98 20.83 4.56
CA PRO A 554 -8.64 21.88 3.61
C PRO A 554 -8.26 21.30 2.23
N VAL A 555 -8.69 21.95 1.13
CA VAL A 555 -8.45 21.43 -0.25
C VAL A 555 -6.97 21.17 -0.55
N LYS A 556 -6.06 21.98 0.00
CA LYS A 556 -4.61 21.85 -0.21
C LYS A 556 -3.92 20.95 0.82
N TYR A 557 -4.68 20.34 1.72
CA TYR A 557 -4.08 19.48 2.75
C TYR A 557 -3.57 18.18 2.13
N SER A 558 -2.33 17.86 2.46
CA SER A 558 -1.70 16.56 2.18
C SER A 558 -1.13 16.01 3.48
N THR A 559 -1.19 14.71 3.65
CA THR A 559 -0.57 14.02 4.80
C THR A 559 0.97 14.08 4.70
N PRO A 560 1.71 13.80 5.80
CA PRO A 560 3.17 13.68 5.76
C PRO A 560 3.67 12.66 4.72
N GLU A 561 2.90 11.61 4.46
CA GLU A 561 3.19 10.56 3.48
C GLU A 561 2.86 10.98 2.03
N GLY A 562 2.38 12.21 1.82
CA GLY A 562 2.12 12.78 0.50
C GLY A 562 0.72 12.52 -0.07
N VAL A 563 -0.23 11.96 0.71
CA VAL A 563 -1.61 11.76 0.26
C VAL A 563 -2.34 13.10 0.20
N ALA A 564 -2.76 13.53 -0.98
CA ALA A 564 -3.51 14.77 -1.21
C ALA A 564 -4.99 14.61 -0.75
N LEU A 565 -5.21 14.51 0.56
CA LEU A 565 -6.48 14.14 1.18
C LEU A 565 -7.61 15.12 0.84
N GLY A 566 -7.33 16.42 0.82
CA GLY A 566 -8.35 17.42 0.51
C GLY A 566 -8.87 17.34 -0.93
N VAL A 567 -7.98 17.05 -1.89
CA VAL A 567 -8.34 16.83 -3.30
C VAL A 567 -9.12 15.52 -3.45
N TRP A 568 -8.65 14.46 -2.80
CA TRP A 568 -9.31 13.16 -2.84
C TRP A 568 -10.76 13.21 -2.30
N LEU A 569 -11.00 13.82 -1.13
CA LEU A 569 -12.36 14.01 -0.60
C LEU A 569 -13.24 14.85 -1.54
N GLY A 570 -12.64 15.85 -2.20
CA GLY A 570 -13.33 16.60 -3.24
C GLY A 570 -13.80 15.73 -4.40
N SER A 571 -12.96 14.78 -4.85
CA SER A 571 -13.31 13.83 -5.91
C SER A 571 -14.40 12.84 -5.46
N GLN A 572 -14.38 12.38 -4.19
CA GLN A 572 -15.43 11.50 -3.65
C GLN A 572 -16.79 12.22 -3.60
N ARG A 573 -16.81 13.51 -3.16
CA ARG A 573 -18.03 14.32 -3.19
C ARG A 573 -18.57 14.54 -4.62
N ALA A 574 -17.67 14.73 -5.58
CA ALA A 574 -18.05 14.84 -7.00
C ALA A 574 -18.64 13.53 -7.53
N ALA A 575 -18.02 12.38 -7.21
CA ALA A 575 -18.50 11.06 -7.58
C ALA A 575 -19.87 10.75 -6.94
N TYR A 576 -20.07 11.12 -5.67
CA TYR A 576 -21.36 11.02 -4.99
C TYR A 576 -22.44 11.82 -5.71
N LYS A 577 -22.17 13.08 -6.03
CA LYS A 577 -23.10 13.97 -6.76
C LYS A 577 -23.43 13.44 -8.16
N ALA A 578 -22.47 12.82 -8.84
CA ALA A 578 -22.65 12.21 -10.15
C ALA A 578 -23.34 10.84 -10.09
N GLY A 579 -23.58 10.26 -8.89
CA GLY A 579 -24.13 8.91 -8.72
C GLY A 579 -23.16 7.79 -9.12
N THR A 580 -21.87 8.06 -9.24
CA THR A 580 -20.84 7.11 -9.70
C THR A 580 -20.02 6.48 -8.56
N ILE A 581 -20.23 6.91 -7.32
CA ILE A 581 -19.55 6.33 -6.17
C ILE A 581 -20.04 4.91 -5.91
N LYS A 582 -19.11 3.97 -5.65
CA LYS A 582 -19.46 2.59 -5.30
C LYS A 582 -20.21 2.55 -3.96
N PRO A 583 -21.30 1.73 -3.82
CA PRO A 583 -22.07 1.65 -2.57
C PRO A 583 -21.20 1.34 -1.34
N VAL A 584 -20.21 0.44 -1.49
CA VAL A 584 -19.27 0.09 -0.43
C VAL A 584 -18.43 1.30 0.00
N GLN A 585 -17.87 2.06 -0.96
CA GLN A 585 -17.07 3.25 -0.69
C GLN A 585 -17.89 4.35 -0.02
N LYS A 586 -19.16 4.51 -0.43
CA LYS A 586 -20.10 5.42 0.20
C LYS A 586 -20.30 5.07 1.68
N ALA A 587 -20.62 3.79 1.98
CA ALA A 587 -20.84 3.33 3.36
C ALA A 587 -19.61 3.54 4.26
N TRP A 588 -18.39 3.33 3.71
CA TRP A 588 -17.14 3.57 4.44
C TRP A 588 -16.93 5.05 4.76
N LEU A 589 -17.25 5.96 3.85
CA LEU A 589 -17.12 7.40 4.09
C LEU A 589 -18.23 7.92 5.02
N GLU A 590 -19.43 7.37 4.93
CA GLU A 590 -20.54 7.72 5.84
C GLU A 590 -20.25 7.31 7.29
N ALA A 591 -19.46 6.25 7.52
CA ALA A 591 -18.99 5.89 8.86
C ALA A 591 -18.06 6.93 9.50
N LEU A 592 -17.46 7.82 8.70
CA LEU A 592 -16.65 8.97 9.15
C LEU A 592 -17.45 10.28 9.21
N ASP A 593 -18.76 10.20 9.19
CA ASP A 593 -19.67 11.38 9.18
C ASP A 593 -19.31 12.37 8.05
N VAL A 594 -18.97 11.84 6.85
CA VAL A 594 -18.62 12.70 5.72
C VAL A 594 -19.80 13.57 5.31
N ASP A 595 -19.59 14.83 5.30
CA ASP A 595 -20.55 15.76 4.71
C ASP A 595 -20.41 15.76 3.18
N TRP A 596 -21.42 15.21 2.50
CA TRP A 596 -21.48 15.12 1.03
C TRP A 596 -21.74 16.45 0.34
N THR A 597 -22.15 17.49 1.08
CA THR A 597 -22.37 18.80 0.50
C THR A 597 -21.04 19.42 0.06
N ASN A 598 -21.01 20.02 -1.11
CA ASN A 598 -19.79 20.68 -1.53
C ASN A 598 -19.60 22.01 -0.77
N ARG A 599 -18.37 22.50 -0.69
CA ARG A 599 -18.03 23.73 0.02
C ARG A 599 -18.85 24.95 -0.44
N ASN A 600 -19.24 24.98 -1.72
CA ASN A 600 -20.02 26.09 -2.26
C ASN A 600 -21.49 26.01 -1.83
N ASP A 601 -22.04 24.80 -1.74
CA ASP A 601 -23.39 24.57 -1.25
C ASP A 601 -23.48 24.88 0.24
N ARG A 602 -22.48 24.49 1.05
CA ARG A 602 -22.40 24.87 2.47
C ARG A 602 -22.30 26.38 2.68
N LYS A 603 -21.44 27.05 1.93
CA LYS A 603 -21.34 28.53 2.00
C LYS A 603 -22.63 29.20 1.57
N TRP A 604 -23.31 28.65 0.58
CA TRP A 604 -24.60 29.15 0.15
C TRP A 604 -25.67 28.94 1.23
N GLN A 605 -25.70 27.75 1.86
CA GLN A 605 -26.65 27.45 2.94
C GLN A 605 -26.42 28.36 4.16
N ALA A 606 -25.17 28.50 4.61
CA ALA A 606 -24.84 29.38 5.74
C ALA A 606 -25.27 30.83 5.47
N ALA A 607 -25.10 31.28 4.22
CA ALA A 607 -25.55 32.62 3.83
C ALA A 607 -27.09 32.73 3.67
N TYR A 608 -27.74 31.64 3.29
CA TYR A 608 -29.22 31.56 3.27
C TYR A 608 -29.80 31.57 4.68
N ASP A 609 -29.20 30.83 5.63
CA ASP A 609 -29.60 30.81 7.03
C ASP A 609 -29.42 32.19 7.67
N ALA A 610 -28.36 32.92 7.33
CA ALA A 610 -28.16 34.32 7.71
C ALA A 610 -29.24 35.25 7.08
N ALA A 611 -29.63 34.99 5.83
CA ALA A 611 -30.70 35.71 5.17
C ALA A 611 -32.06 35.43 5.81
N ALA A 612 -32.33 34.20 6.22
CA ALA A 612 -33.55 33.82 6.91
C ALA A 612 -33.66 34.52 8.28
N ARG A 613 -32.56 34.56 9.04
CA ARG A 613 -32.49 35.31 10.31
C ARG A 613 -32.75 36.80 10.11
N TYR A 614 -32.14 37.37 9.08
CA TYR A 614 -32.38 38.79 8.75
C TYR A 614 -33.85 39.07 8.40
N TYR A 615 -34.44 38.20 7.57
CA TYR A 615 -35.87 38.30 7.22
C TYR A 615 -36.79 38.20 8.44
N GLN A 616 -36.51 37.27 9.37
CA GLN A 616 -37.26 37.14 10.61
C GLN A 616 -37.20 38.41 11.47
N ALA A 617 -36.06 39.10 11.47
CA ALA A 617 -35.85 40.33 12.27
C ALA A 617 -36.40 41.60 11.60
N HIS A 618 -36.45 41.68 10.25
CA HIS A 618 -36.72 42.89 9.51
C HIS A 618 -37.92 42.80 8.57
N GLY A 619 -38.44 41.60 8.29
CA GLY A 619 -39.59 41.38 7.41
C GLY A 619 -39.31 41.44 5.91
N ASP A 620 -38.06 41.73 5.51
CA ASP A 620 -37.62 41.77 4.10
C ASP A 620 -36.14 41.41 3.94
N LEU A 621 -35.67 41.29 2.70
CA LEU A 621 -34.26 41.10 2.35
C LEU A 621 -33.62 42.37 1.76
N ASN A 622 -33.98 43.54 2.26
CA ASN A 622 -33.40 44.84 1.87
C ASN A 622 -32.09 45.11 2.64
N VAL A 623 -31.21 44.12 2.63
CA VAL A 623 -29.98 44.09 3.41
C VAL A 623 -29.02 45.20 2.93
N PRO A 624 -28.50 46.08 3.83
CA PRO A 624 -27.45 47.03 3.49
C PRO A 624 -26.20 46.33 2.95
N SER A 625 -25.49 46.93 1.99
CA SER A 625 -24.35 46.28 1.32
C SER A 625 -23.22 45.88 2.26
N GLU A 626 -23.01 46.62 3.34
CA GLU A 626 -21.96 46.42 4.33
C GLU A 626 -22.42 45.58 5.55
N TYR A 627 -23.66 45.10 5.55
CA TYR A 627 -24.18 44.31 6.67
C TYR A 627 -23.48 42.96 6.80
N ILE A 628 -23.02 42.69 8.00
CA ILE A 628 -22.40 41.43 8.42
C ILE A 628 -23.31 40.86 9.50
N ASP A 629 -23.71 39.61 9.34
CA ASP A 629 -24.52 38.93 10.36
C ASP A 629 -23.68 38.55 11.60
N PRO A 630 -24.29 38.14 12.72
CA PRO A 630 -23.57 37.76 13.95
C PRO A 630 -22.55 36.64 13.76
N ASP A 631 -22.75 35.76 12.77
CA ASP A 631 -21.82 34.65 12.44
C ASP A 631 -20.70 35.07 11.47
N GLY A 632 -20.58 36.37 11.17
CA GLY A 632 -19.55 36.92 10.30
C GLY A 632 -19.82 36.80 8.81
N VAL A 633 -21.02 36.43 8.38
CA VAL A 633 -21.39 36.31 6.98
C VAL A 633 -21.64 37.73 6.39
N LEU A 634 -20.95 38.07 5.31
CA LEU A 634 -21.12 39.34 4.56
C LEU A 634 -22.45 39.34 3.77
N LEU A 635 -23.57 39.32 4.50
CA LEU A 635 -24.92 39.09 3.95
C LEU A 635 -25.28 40.11 2.88
N GLY A 636 -24.99 41.39 3.08
CA GLY A 636 -25.30 42.44 2.09
C GLY A 636 -24.64 42.20 0.74
N LYS A 637 -23.35 41.83 0.75
CA LYS A 637 -22.62 41.49 -0.47
C LYS A 637 -23.13 40.21 -1.11
N TRP A 638 -23.50 39.23 -0.29
CA TRP A 638 -24.03 37.95 -0.79
C TRP A 638 -25.38 38.15 -1.49
N VAL A 639 -26.32 38.85 -0.89
CA VAL A 639 -27.62 39.18 -1.48
C VAL A 639 -27.45 39.95 -2.80
N SER A 640 -26.52 40.92 -2.85
CA SER A 640 -26.18 41.65 -4.07
C SER A 640 -25.64 40.72 -5.17
N ARG A 641 -24.83 39.71 -4.83
CA ARG A 641 -24.33 38.70 -5.78
C ARG A 641 -25.48 37.82 -6.31
N GLN A 642 -26.44 37.41 -5.46
CA GLN A 642 -27.59 36.65 -5.92
C GLN A 642 -28.42 37.45 -6.93
N ARG A 643 -28.68 38.74 -6.67
CA ARG A 643 -29.35 39.63 -7.62
C ARG A 643 -28.62 39.74 -8.95
N TYR A 644 -27.29 39.92 -8.89
CA TYR A 644 -26.46 39.97 -10.09
C TYR A 644 -26.47 38.66 -10.88
N ALA A 645 -26.37 37.52 -10.19
CA ALA A 645 -26.40 36.19 -10.82
C ALA A 645 -27.75 35.94 -11.54
N TRP A 646 -28.85 36.39 -10.98
CA TRP A 646 -30.18 36.30 -11.59
C TRP A 646 -30.29 37.19 -12.83
N GLN A 647 -29.81 38.42 -12.74
CA GLN A 647 -29.88 39.38 -13.83
C GLN A 647 -28.90 39.08 -14.98
N ASN A 648 -27.84 38.34 -14.74
CA ASN A 648 -26.79 38.06 -15.70
C ASN A 648 -26.43 36.56 -15.71
N PRO A 649 -27.33 35.65 -16.14
CA PRO A 649 -27.16 34.23 -16.06
C PRO A 649 -25.95 33.71 -16.86
N ASP A 650 -25.61 34.37 -17.97
CA ASP A 650 -24.53 33.99 -18.87
C ASP A 650 -23.15 34.53 -18.44
N ARG A 651 -23.09 35.52 -17.57
CA ARG A 651 -21.89 36.20 -17.12
C ARG A 651 -21.49 35.88 -15.70
N SER A 652 -22.37 35.24 -14.92
CA SER A 652 -22.13 34.90 -13.54
C SER A 652 -21.45 33.54 -13.43
N SER A 653 -20.30 33.47 -12.78
CA SER A 653 -19.61 32.19 -12.44
C SER A 653 -20.39 31.35 -11.41
N ALA A 654 -21.32 31.98 -10.71
CA ALA A 654 -22.21 31.31 -9.75
C ALA A 654 -23.64 31.28 -10.33
N ARG A 655 -23.99 30.19 -11.02
CA ARG A 655 -25.37 29.99 -11.50
C ARG A 655 -26.32 29.87 -10.31
N LEU A 656 -27.33 30.74 -10.27
CA LEU A 656 -28.44 30.61 -9.35
C LEU A 656 -29.39 29.52 -9.89
N THR A 657 -29.55 28.41 -9.17
CA THR A 657 -30.48 27.35 -9.58
C THR A 657 -31.95 27.77 -9.33
N PRO A 658 -32.92 27.20 -10.08
CA PRO A 658 -34.35 27.50 -9.84
C PRO A 658 -34.78 27.22 -8.39
N GLU A 659 -34.26 26.15 -7.77
CA GLU A 659 -34.57 25.77 -6.38
C GLU A 659 -34.06 26.85 -5.40
N ARG A 660 -32.82 27.33 -5.59
CA ARG A 660 -32.25 28.40 -4.76
C ARG A 660 -32.96 29.73 -4.93
N LYS A 661 -33.43 29.98 -6.16
CA LYS A 661 -34.26 31.14 -6.42
C LYS A 661 -35.56 31.05 -5.63
N ALA A 662 -36.26 29.91 -5.72
CA ALA A 662 -37.52 29.71 -5.01
C ALA A 662 -37.37 29.88 -3.48
N LEU A 663 -36.25 29.37 -2.90
CA LEU A 663 -35.94 29.56 -1.48
C LEU A 663 -35.77 31.05 -1.12
N LEU A 664 -35.10 31.82 -1.98
CA LEU A 664 -34.92 33.26 -1.76
C LEU A 664 -36.23 34.06 -1.99
N ASP A 665 -37.09 33.61 -2.91
CA ASP A 665 -38.42 34.19 -3.13
C ASP A 665 -39.30 34.06 -1.87
N GLN A 666 -39.21 32.93 -1.16
CA GLN A 666 -39.91 32.69 0.13
C GLN A 666 -39.50 33.69 1.23
N LEU A 667 -38.25 34.15 1.18
CA LEU A 667 -37.73 35.19 2.09
C LEU A 667 -37.97 36.59 1.60
N GLY A 668 -38.91 36.83 0.63
CA GLY A 668 -39.23 38.12 0.14
C GLY A 668 -38.12 38.82 -0.65
N MET A 669 -37.29 38.05 -1.36
CA MET A 669 -36.18 38.60 -2.14
C MET A 669 -36.66 39.55 -3.26
N VAL A 670 -36.25 40.78 -3.19
CA VAL A 670 -36.50 41.75 -4.25
C VAL A 670 -35.39 41.68 -5.28
N TRP A 671 -35.67 41.10 -6.46
CA TRP A 671 -34.67 40.84 -7.50
C TRP A 671 -34.28 42.11 -8.30
N GLN A 672 -35.24 43.03 -8.49
CA GLN A 672 -35.00 44.33 -9.11
C GLN A 672 -35.29 45.40 -8.07
N LYS A 673 -34.27 46.12 -7.65
CA LYS A 673 -34.50 47.33 -6.86
C LYS A 673 -35.22 48.36 -7.77
N PRO A 674 -36.18 49.11 -7.25
CA PRO A 674 -36.77 50.26 -7.98
C PRO A 674 -35.63 51.11 -8.54
N ASP A 675 -35.78 51.61 -9.77
CA ASP A 675 -34.74 52.42 -10.42
C ASP A 675 -34.39 53.61 -9.53
N SER A 676 -33.28 53.52 -8.85
CA SER A 676 -32.80 54.58 -7.94
C SER A 676 -32.54 55.89 -8.67
N TRP A 677 -32.45 55.86 -10.02
CA TRP A 677 -32.36 57.06 -10.85
C TRP A 677 -33.72 57.67 -11.00
N GLN A 678 -34.78 56.94 -11.30
CA GLN A 678 -36.15 57.41 -11.44
C GLN A 678 -36.66 58.04 -10.13
N HIS A 679 -36.45 57.39 -8.99
CA HIS A 679 -36.84 57.95 -7.69
C HIS A 679 -36.10 59.25 -7.37
N ARG A 680 -34.78 59.36 -7.65
CA ARG A 680 -34.04 60.61 -7.50
C ARG A 680 -34.44 61.64 -8.47
N TYR A 681 -34.86 61.27 -9.69
CA TYR A 681 -35.46 62.19 -10.66
C TYR A 681 -36.81 62.79 -10.18
N GLU A 682 -37.67 61.91 -9.62
CA GLU A 682 -38.97 62.34 -9.05
C GLU A 682 -38.81 63.30 -7.86
N LEU A 683 -37.84 62.99 -6.96
CA LEU A 683 -37.47 63.89 -5.87
C LEU A 683 -36.92 65.21 -6.37
N ALA A 684 -36.16 65.22 -7.44
CA ALA A 684 -35.68 66.47 -8.07
C ALA A 684 -36.76 67.22 -8.75
N ALA A 685 -37.70 66.58 -9.44
CA ALA A 685 -38.85 67.17 -10.04
C ALA A 685 -39.81 67.79 -8.98
N ALA A 686 -40.08 67.09 -7.90
CA ALA A 686 -40.87 67.59 -6.77
C ALA A 686 -40.20 68.81 -6.11
N TYR A 687 -38.86 68.77 -5.92
CA TYR A 687 -38.13 69.92 -5.39
C TYR A 687 -38.24 71.14 -6.30
N LYS A 688 -38.10 70.95 -7.62
CA LYS A 688 -38.31 72.02 -8.59
C LYS A 688 -39.75 72.65 -8.56
N ALA A 689 -40.75 71.77 -8.44
CA ALA A 689 -42.11 72.17 -8.34
C ALA A 689 -42.38 73.00 -7.07
N ALA A 690 -41.77 72.64 -5.94
CA ALA A 690 -41.94 73.36 -4.69
C ALA A 690 -41.13 74.65 -4.56
N HIS A 691 -39.94 74.74 -5.18
CA HIS A 691 -39.02 75.88 -4.98
C HIS A 691 -38.79 76.73 -6.24
N GLY A 692 -39.35 76.30 -7.37
CA GLY A 692 -39.26 77.06 -8.66
C GLY A 692 -37.90 76.93 -9.36
N SER A 693 -36.84 76.36 -8.74
CA SER A 693 -35.48 76.12 -9.29
C SER A 693 -34.78 74.89 -8.74
N LEU A 694 -33.76 74.43 -9.45
CA LEU A 694 -32.88 73.34 -9.03
C LEU A 694 -31.52 73.80 -8.47
N GLU A 695 -31.46 75.01 -7.97
CA GLU A 695 -30.25 75.57 -7.32
C GLU A 695 -30.06 74.98 -5.93
N LEU A 696 -29.52 73.74 -5.90
CA LEU A 696 -29.23 73.02 -4.69
C LEU A 696 -27.73 73.04 -4.40
N PRO A 697 -27.31 73.20 -3.12
CA PRO A 697 -25.95 72.96 -2.70
C PRO A 697 -25.57 71.47 -2.97
N ALA A 698 -24.36 71.19 -3.38
CA ALA A 698 -23.92 69.81 -3.62
C ALA A 698 -24.09 68.92 -2.39
N GLN A 699 -24.17 69.52 -1.21
CA GLN A 699 -24.31 68.81 0.08
C GLN A 699 -25.80 68.65 0.51
N TYR A 700 -26.75 69.06 -0.31
CA TYR A 700 -28.17 68.92 0.04
C TYR A 700 -28.60 67.46 0.09
N ARG A 701 -29.25 67.15 1.19
CA ARG A 701 -29.86 65.78 1.42
C ARG A 701 -31.37 65.97 1.58
N THR A 702 -32.15 65.08 1.00
CA THR A 702 -33.58 64.92 1.30
C THR A 702 -33.81 64.40 2.70
N GLU A 703 -35.04 64.48 3.19
CA GLU A 703 -35.48 63.90 4.47
C GLU A 703 -35.18 62.39 4.55
N GLU A 704 -35.23 61.73 3.41
CA GLU A 704 -34.88 60.32 3.24
C GLU A 704 -33.33 60.06 3.26
N GLY A 705 -32.53 61.14 3.45
CA GLY A 705 -31.07 61.02 3.49
C GLY A 705 -30.36 60.92 2.12
N ILE A 706 -31.08 61.11 1.02
CA ILE A 706 -30.57 61.04 -0.37
C ILE A 706 -29.80 62.30 -0.72
N TRP A 707 -28.56 62.17 -1.18
CA TRP A 707 -27.68 63.23 -1.66
C TRP A 707 -28.20 63.80 -3.01
N LEU A 708 -29.24 64.56 -3.01
CA LEU A 708 -29.89 65.01 -4.22
C LEU A 708 -29.06 66.12 -4.96
N GLY A 709 -28.39 67.00 -4.21
CA GLY A 709 -27.59 68.06 -4.79
C GLY A 709 -26.37 67.54 -5.56
N SER A 710 -25.66 66.62 -5.01
CA SER A 710 -24.53 65.99 -5.67
C SER A 710 -24.96 65.11 -6.85
N TRP A 711 -26.11 64.45 -6.75
CA TRP A 711 -26.66 63.61 -7.83
C TRP A 711 -27.05 64.51 -9.01
N LEU A 712 -27.77 65.65 -8.81
CA LEU A 712 -28.14 66.61 -9.84
C LEU A 712 -26.92 67.21 -10.54
N SER A 713 -25.91 67.61 -9.75
CA SER A 713 -24.62 68.08 -10.28
C SER A 713 -23.98 67.11 -11.23
N ARG A 714 -23.99 65.83 -10.83
CA ARG A 714 -23.43 64.71 -11.66
C ARG A 714 -24.27 64.46 -12.92
N GLN A 715 -25.63 64.49 -12.81
CA GLN A 715 -26.50 64.33 -14.00
C GLN A 715 -26.30 65.46 -14.99
N LYS A 716 -26.18 66.70 -14.51
CA LYS A 716 -25.92 67.90 -15.37
C LYS A 716 -24.57 67.74 -16.11
N GLN A 717 -23.51 67.27 -15.45
CA GLN A 717 -22.20 66.97 -16.08
C GLN A 717 -22.28 65.88 -17.13
N LEU A 718 -23.00 64.77 -16.85
CA LEU A 718 -23.20 63.65 -17.77
C LEU A 718 -23.98 64.10 -19.01
N LEU A 719 -25.01 64.92 -18.84
CA LEU A 719 -25.83 65.48 -19.92
C LEU A 719 -24.98 66.40 -20.80
N GLN A 720 -24.15 67.26 -20.19
CA GLN A 720 -23.31 68.22 -20.91
C GLN A 720 -22.21 67.55 -21.72
N LYS A 721 -21.65 66.38 -21.19
CA LYS A 721 -20.62 65.57 -21.85
C LYS A 721 -21.18 64.65 -22.92
N GLY A 722 -22.49 64.50 -23.04
CA GLY A 722 -23.10 63.53 -23.94
C GLY A 722 -22.70 62.09 -23.59
N ASP A 723 -22.51 61.77 -22.30
CA ASP A 723 -22.00 60.50 -21.84
C ASP A 723 -22.92 59.32 -22.18
N LYS A 724 -22.40 58.30 -22.81
CA LYS A 724 -23.09 57.08 -23.27
C LYS A 724 -23.74 56.28 -22.13
N SER A 725 -23.40 56.55 -20.87
CA SER A 725 -24.05 55.93 -19.71
C SER A 725 -25.44 56.47 -19.42
N LEU A 726 -25.80 57.59 -20.07
CA LEU A 726 -27.13 58.21 -19.99
C LEU A 726 -27.99 57.69 -21.15
N SER A 727 -29.03 56.86 -20.86
CA SER A 727 -29.95 56.41 -21.92
C SER A 727 -30.65 57.59 -22.58
N GLY A 728 -31.02 57.45 -23.86
CA GLY A 728 -31.70 58.56 -24.58
C GLY A 728 -32.97 59.11 -23.89
N GLU A 729 -33.73 58.23 -23.27
CA GLU A 729 -34.92 58.56 -22.46
C GLU A 729 -34.55 59.36 -21.19
N ARG A 730 -33.54 58.96 -20.45
CA ARG A 730 -33.05 59.71 -19.29
C ARG A 730 -32.43 61.04 -19.65
N ALA A 731 -31.72 61.09 -20.77
CA ALA A 731 -31.20 62.38 -21.30
C ALA A 731 -32.33 63.36 -21.68
N LYS A 732 -33.39 62.82 -22.29
CA LYS A 732 -34.59 63.61 -22.61
C LYS A 732 -35.29 64.13 -21.36
N ALA A 733 -35.53 63.27 -20.37
CA ALA A 733 -36.13 63.63 -19.08
C ALA A 733 -35.28 64.68 -18.33
N LEU A 734 -33.95 64.54 -18.30
CA LEU A 734 -33.09 65.55 -17.68
C LEU A 734 -33.07 66.88 -18.41
N LYS A 735 -33.16 66.94 -19.76
CA LYS A 735 -33.25 68.13 -20.52
C LYS A 735 -34.53 68.87 -20.16
N GLU A 736 -35.65 68.17 -20.01
CA GLU A 736 -36.90 68.72 -19.58
C GLU A 736 -36.85 69.26 -18.16
N LEU A 737 -36.27 68.52 -17.24
CA LEU A 737 -36.05 68.85 -15.83
C LEU A 737 -35.19 70.09 -15.68
N PHE A 738 -34.15 70.27 -16.46
CA PHE A 738 -33.27 71.48 -16.45
C PHE A 738 -33.76 72.63 -17.34
N ARG A 739 -34.89 72.48 -18.00
CA ARG A 739 -35.49 73.60 -18.84
C ARG A 739 -35.81 74.79 -17.99
N GLY A 740 -35.27 75.99 -18.39
CA GLY A 740 -35.50 77.26 -17.66
C GLY A 740 -34.49 77.55 -16.55
N GLU A 741 -33.55 76.67 -16.28
CA GLU A 741 -32.46 76.88 -15.32
C GLU A 741 -31.31 77.69 -15.92
N PRO A 742 -30.77 78.71 -15.21
CA PRO A 742 -29.73 79.61 -15.76
C PRO A 742 -28.44 78.84 -16.02
N GLU A 743 -27.89 78.99 -17.22
CA GLU A 743 -26.57 78.50 -17.56
C GLU A 743 -25.53 79.36 -16.83
N ARG A 744 -24.90 78.76 -15.77
CA ARG A 744 -23.66 79.31 -15.20
C ARG A 744 -22.55 79.16 -16.21
N ARG A 745 -22.18 80.26 -16.89
CA ARG A 745 -20.96 80.39 -17.66
C ARG A 745 -19.76 80.15 -16.69
N SER A 746 -19.00 79.10 -16.92
CA SER A 746 -17.76 78.87 -16.21
C SER A 746 -16.76 79.97 -16.59
N GLY A 747 -16.61 80.97 -15.73
CA GLY A 747 -15.56 81.94 -15.81
C GLY A 747 -14.41 81.61 -14.85
N ALA A 748 -13.16 81.75 -15.39
CA ALA A 748 -11.88 81.83 -14.71
C ALA A 748 -11.18 80.57 -14.31
N VAL A 749 -10.24 80.22 -15.19
CA VAL A 749 -9.03 79.49 -14.89
C VAL A 749 -8.39 80.08 -13.63
N ARG A 750 -8.29 79.27 -12.59
CA ARG A 750 -7.30 79.39 -11.52
C ARG A 750 -6.42 78.17 -11.52
N THR A 751 -5.29 78.28 -12.25
CA THR A 751 -4.07 77.45 -12.02
C THR A 751 -3.66 77.52 -10.58
N ARG A 752 -3.91 76.42 -9.87
CA ARG A 752 -3.13 76.01 -8.73
C ARG A 752 -3.17 74.46 -8.71
N ALA A 753 -2.00 73.90 -8.98
CA ALA A 753 -1.72 72.50 -8.91
C ALA A 753 -2.15 71.95 -7.52
N ARG A 754 -3.36 71.37 -7.41
CA ARG A 754 -3.67 70.41 -6.39
C ARG A 754 -3.40 69.03 -7.04
N CYS A 755 -2.28 68.40 -6.65
CA CYS A 755 -2.04 66.99 -6.88
C CYS A 755 -3.33 66.25 -6.53
N SER A 756 -3.97 65.58 -7.50
CA SER A 756 -5.25 64.93 -7.25
C SER A 756 -5.03 63.83 -6.18
N VAL A 757 -6.03 63.56 -5.40
CA VAL A 757 -5.97 62.46 -4.39
C VAL A 757 -5.53 61.15 -5.04
N ARG A 758 -5.82 60.97 -6.33
CA ARG A 758 -5.41 59.81 -7.12
C ARG A 758 -3.90 59.82 -7.37
N GLU A 759 -3.31 60.96 -7.65
CA GLU A 759 -1.88 61.12 -7.86
C GLU A 759 -1.13 60.89 -6.55
N GLN A 760 -1.62 61.37 -5.44
CA GLN A 760 -1.04 61.20 -4.12
C GLN A 760 -1.07 59.74 -3.68
N ASN A 761 -2.16 59.03 -3.97
CA ASN A 761 -2.27 57.57 -3.73
C ASN A 761 -1.31 56.78 -4.64
N TRP A 762 -1.18 57.17 -5.92
CA TRP A 762 -0.23 56.52 -6.84
C TRP A 762 1.21 56.73 -6.36
N LEU A 763 1.59 57.94 -5.97
CA LEU A 763 2.92 58.26 -5.45
C LEU A 763 3.22 57.54 -4.13
N ASN A 764 2.22 57.33 -3.28
CA ASN A 764 2.37 56.52 -2.08
C ASN A 764 2.66 55.07 -2.43
N ASN A 765 1.91 54.46 -3.34
CA ASN A 765 2.15 53.09 -3.83
C ASN A 765 3.52 52.96 -4.51
N TYR A 766 3.96 54.00 -5.26
CA TYR A 766 5.30 54.06 -5.85
C TYR A 766 6.43 54.04 -4.79
N ARG A 767 6.25 54.69 -3.63
CA ARG A 767 7.22 54.63 -2.52
C ARG A 767 7.44 53.21 -2.02
N HIS A 768 6.37 52.42 -1.91
CA HIS A 768 6.47 51.00 -1.55
C HIS A 768 7.27 50.19 -2.60
N ALA A 769 7.05 50.46 -3.90
CA ALA A 769 7.82 49.87 -4.99
C ALA A 769 9.30 50.28 -4.95
N LYS A 770 9.61 51.56 -4.70
CA LYS A 770 10.94 52.09 -4.59
C LYS A 770 11.70 51.47 -3.37
N ALA A 771 11.02 51.33 -2.27
CA ALA A 771 11.59 50.63 -1.07
C ALA A 771 11.87 49.16 -1.35
N TYR A 772 11.01 48.47 -2.10
CA TYR A 772 11.25 47.08 -2.51
C TYR A 772 12.48 46.98 -3.44
N ALA A 773 12.53 47.79 -4.49
CA ALA A 773 13.63 47.83 -5.44
C ALA A 773 14.98 48.14 -4.78
N LYS A 774 15.00 49.04 -3.79
CA LYS A 774 16.20 49.36 -3.03
C LYS A 774 16.72 48.16 -2.21
N ARG A 775 15.81 47.32 -1.69
CA ARG A 775 16.18 46.14 -0.87
C ARG A 775 16.56 44.92 -1.73
N ARG A 776 15.95 44.73 -2.89
CA ARG A 776 16.05 43.52 -3.72
C ARG A 776 16.86 43.72 -5.02
N GLY A 777 17.12 44.98 -5.41
CA GLY A 777 17.83 45.29 -6.64
C GLY A 777 16.96 45.20 -7.91
N ASP A 778 15.71 44.75 -7.82
CA ASP A 778 14.76 44.64 -8.95
C ASP A 778 13.30 44.79 -8.51
N LEU A 779 12.36 44.88 -9.47
CA LEU A 779 10.91 44.90 -9.25
C LEU A 779 10.21 43.60 -9.71
N LEU A 780 10.86 42.44 -9.60
CA LEU A 780 10.23 41.14 -9.85
C LEU A 780 9.41 40.68 -8.64
N VAL A 781 8.47 41.50 -8.23
CA VAL A 781 7.63 41.29 -7.06
C VAL A 781 6.70 40.11 -7.29
N PRO A 782 6.70 39.06 -6.42
CA PRO A 782 5.71 37.99 -6.48
C PRO A 782 4.29 38.53 -6.36
N ALA A 783 3.32 37.95 -7.09
CA ALA A 783 1.93 38.43 -7.08
C ALA A 783 1.28 38.40 -5.67
N SER A 784 1.71 37.48 -4.82
CA SER A 784 1.23 37.32 -3.44
C SER A 784 1.96 38.18 -2.42
N TYR A 785 2.99 38.94 -2.83
CA TYR A 785 3.81 39.70 -1.89
C TYR A 785 3.04 40.87 -1.26
N VAL A 786 3.10 40.89 0.07
CA VAL A 786 2.60 41.98 0.93
C VAL A 786 3.79 42.53 1.70
N ASP A 787 3.98 43.82 1.74
CA ASP A 787 5.07 44.44 2.49
C ASP A 787 4.78 44.53 4.00
N GLU A 788 5.76 44.98 4.76
CA GLU A 788 5.69 45.11 6.22
C GLU A 788 4.58 46.01 6.73
N THR A 789 4.08 46.91 5.86
CA THR A 789 2.95 47.83 6.17
C THR A 789 1.58 47.22 5.86
N GLY A 790 1.53 45.97 5.33
CA GLY A 790 0.31 45.32 4.86
C GLY A 790 -0.11 45.72 3.44
N PHE A 791 0.71 46.50 2.71
CA PHE A 791 0.38 46.90 1.35
C PHE A 791 0.66 45.73 0.37
N ARG A 792 -0.33 45.41 -0.46
CA ARG A 792 -0.29 44.34 -1.47
C ARG A 792 0.49 44.77 -2.73
N LEU A 793 1.80 44.98 -2.57
CA LEU A 793 2.68 45.46 -3.63
C LEU A 793 2.64 44.56 -4.87
N GLY A 794 2.63 43.21 -4.69
CA GLY A 794 2.61 42.24 -5.79
C GLY A 794 1.35 42.40 -6.68
N VAL A 795 0.20 42.62 -6.07
CA VAL A 795 -1.08 42.89 -6.81
C VAL A 795 -0.98 44.22 -7.55
N TRP A 796 -0.46 45.27 -6.93
CA TRP A 796 -0.34 46.58 -7.54
C TRP A 796 0.59 46.56 -8.77
N ILE A 797 1.77 45.95 -8.68
CA ILE A 797 2.70 45.78 -9.81
C ILE A 797 2.06 44.94 -10.94
N SER A 798 1.32 43.88 -10.60
CA SER A 798 0.62 43.05 -11.59
C SER A 798 -0.47 43.86 -12.34
N ASN A 799 -1.19 44.71 -11.61
CA ASN A 799 -2.22 45.60 -12.21
C ASN A 799 -1.59 46.65 -13.14
N LEU A 800 -0.41 47.20 -12.80
CA LEU A 800 0.33 48.14 -13.68
C LEU A 800 0.75 47.45 -14.99
N ARG A 801 1.30 46.23 -14.92
CA ARG A 801 1.64 45.44 -16.10
C ARG A 801 0.42 45.17 -16.99
N ALA A 802 -0.70 44.79 -16.37
CA ALA A 802 -1.95 44.57 -17.08
C ALA A 802 -2.49 45.89 -17.69
N ALA A 803 -2.45 46.98 -16.95
CA ALA A 803 -2.91 48.31 -17.43
C ALA A 803 -2.11 48.78 -18.64
N ARG A 804 -0.75 48.64 -18.62
CA ARG A 804 0.09 49.00 -19.78
C ARG A 804 -0.26 48.18 -21.03
N LYS A 805 -0.63 46.92 -20.87
CA LYS A 805 -0.98 46.03 -21.99
C LYS A 805 -2.41 46.27 -22.53
N THR A 806 -3.37 46.51 -21.64
CA THR A 806 -4.81 46.53 -22.01
C THR A 806 -5.42 47.91 -22.05
N ARG A 807 -4.82 48.92 -21.37
CA ARG A 807 -5.30 50.31 -21.28
C ARG A 807 -4.10 51.28 -21.18
N PRO A 808 -3.30 51.45 -22.26
CA PRO A 808 -2.08 52.23 -22.22
C PRO A 808 -2.31 53.71 -21.88
N ASP A 809 -3.52 54.25 -22.13
CA ASP A 809 -3.89 55.65 -21.81
C ASP A 809 -4.49 55.82 -20.40
N SER A 810 -4.38 54.78 -19.53
CA SER A 810 -4.92 54.86 -18.17
C SER A 810 -4.06 55.75 -17.28
N PHE A 811 -4.68 56.46 -16.33
CA PHE A 811 -3.98 57.26 -15.31
C PHE A 811 -2.87 56.50 -14.55
N GLN A 812 -2.96 55.20 -14.46
CA GLN A 812 -1.98 54.41 -13.74
C GLN A 812 -0.65 54.20 -14.46
N VAL A 813 -0.62 54.37 -15.78
CA VAL A 813 0.53 54.14 -16.67
C VAL A 813 0.74 55.28 -17.64
N THR A 814 0.70 56.56 -17.13
CA THR A 814 1.07 57.73 -17.92
C THR A 814 2.58 57.65 -18.30
N PRO A 815 3.00 58.38 -19.33
CA PRO A 815 4.42 58.45 -19.70
C PRO A 815 5.34 58.79 -18.51
N GLU A 816 4.94 59.68 -17.65
CA GLU A 816 5.68 60.11 -16.44
C GLU A 816 5.72 58.93 -15.42
N HIS A 817 4.60 58.25 -15.19
CA HIS A 817 4.54 57.10 -14.30
C HIS A 817 5.37 55.91 -14.80
N ILE A 818 5.40 55.68 -16.11
CA ILE A 818 6.23 54.69 -16.75
C ILE A 818 7.68 55.02 -16.53
N ALA A 819 8.10 56.28 -16.80
CA ALA A 819 9.49 56.72 -16.60
C ALA A 819 9.96 56.52 -15.15
N MET A 820 9.13 56.92 -14.18
CA MET A 820 9.40 56.73 -12.75
C MET A 820 9.56 55.24 -12.35
N LEU A 821 8.74 54.37 -12.93
CA LEU A 821 8.82 52.92 -12.66
C LEU A 821 10.03 52.29 -13.35
N ASP A 822 10.36 52.73 -14.55
CA ASP A 822 11.55 52.27 -15.27
C ASP A 822 12.83 52.68 -14.53
N GLU A 823 12.89 53.88 -13.93
CA GLU A 823 14.01 54.37 -13.10
C GLU A 823 14.31 53.42 -11.91
N ILE A 824 13.29 52.82 -11.34
CA ILE A 824 13.46 51.85 -10.21
C ILE A 824 13.48 50.40 -10.69
N GLY A 825 13.73 50.11 -11.95
CA GLY A 825 13.94 48.77 -12.51
C GLY A 825 12.67 47.97 -12.80
N MET A 826 11.58 48.65 -13.22
CA MET A 826 10.33 47.95 -13.54
C MET A 826 10.49 47.05 -14.76
N GLN A 827 10.23 45.76 -14.55
CA GLN A 827 10.20 44.75 -15.62
C GLN A 827 8.74 44.60 -16.09
N TRP A 828 8.43 45.10 -17.29
CA TRP A 828 7.06 45.08 -17.83
C TRP A 828 6.63 43.70 -18.33
N ASP A 829 7.54 42.92 -18.90
CA ASP A 829 7.31 41.49 -19.21
C ASP A 829 7.88 40.62 -18.12
N ALA A 830 7.01 40.19 -17.23
CA ALA A 830 7.38 39.35 -16.11
C ALA A 830 7.86 37.93 -16.52
N ARG A 831 7.50 37.46 -17.74
CA ARG A 831 7.92 36.15 -18.24
C ARG A 831 9.36 36.23 -18.76
N GLU A 832 9.63 37.26 -19.55
CA GLU A 832 10.98 37.49 -20.05
C GLU A 832 11.98 37.79 -18.92
N ALA A 833 11.57 38.62 -17.97
CA ALA A 833 12.40 38.91 -16.82
C ALA A 833 12.75 37.67 -15.97
N LYS A 834 11.77 36.77 -15.74
CA LYS A 834 12.00 35.49 -15.06
C LYS A 834 12.95 34.58 -15.86
N TRP A 835 12.83 34.59 -17.19
CA TRP A 835 13.74 33.84 -18.04
C TRP A 835 15.17 34.38 -17.93
N GLN A 836 15.37 35.69 -18.04
CA GLN A 836 16.69 36.31 -17.93
C GLN A 836 17.33 36.09 -16.56
N CYS A 837 16.55 36.18 -15.50
CA CYS A 837 17.03 35.84 -14.14
C CYS A 837 17.47 34.38 -14.01
N ALA A 838 16.71 33.43 -14.56
CA ALA A 838 17.08 32.02 -14.54
C ALA A 838 18.31 31.73 -15.41
N LEU A 839 18.40 32.37 -16.60
CA LEU A 839 19.55 32.26 -17.51
C LEU A 839 20.82 32.79 -16.84
N ARG A 840 20.77 33.91 -16.14
CA ARG A 840 21.92 34.47 -15.39
C ARG A 840 22.42 33.47 -14.34
N ARG A 841 21.52 32.88 -13.54
CA ARG A 841 21.89 31.85 -12.54
C ARG A 841 22.48 30.61 -13.17
N ALA A 842 21.99 30.22 -14.34
CA ALA A 842 22.62 29.17 -15.14
C ALA A 842 24.03 29.54 -15.60
N GLY A 843 24.24 30.80 -16.00
CA GLY A 843 25.56 31.31 -16.34
C GLY A 843 26.53 31.35 -15.13
N GLU A 844 26.06 31.76 -13.99
CA GLU A 844 26.83 31.72 -12.73
C GLU A 844 27.24 30.28 -12.35
N TYR A 845 26.30 29.31 -12.50
CA TYR A 845 26.62 27.90 -12.31
C TYR A 845 27.66 27.39 -13.32
N HIS A 846 27.47 27.72 -14.61
CA HIS A 846 28.45 27.36 -15.65
C HIS A 846 29.82 27.93 -15.39
N ALA A 847 29.92 29.20 -14.98
CA ALA A 847 31.19 29.83 -14.64
C ALA A 847 31.93 29.13 -13.47
N ALA A 848 31.18 28.53 -12.53
CA ALA A 848 31.72 27.82 -11.38
C ALA A 848 32.09 26.35 -11.70
N HIS A 849 31.39 25.69 -12.63
CA HIS A 849 31.47 24.24 -12.83
C HIS A 849 31.86 23.83 -14.25
N GLY A 850 31.83 24.75 -15.21
CA GLY A 850 32.25 24.52 -16.61
C GLY A 850 31.18 23.93 -17.53
N ASP A 851 30.03 23.50 -16.99
CA ASP A 851 28.89 22.95 -17.73
C ASP A 851 27.53 23.27 -17.06
N LEU A 852 26.44 22.79 -17.64
CA LEU A 852 25.09 22.82 -17.06
C LEU A 852 24.58 21.43 -16.64
N ALA A 853 25.48 20.55 -16.17
CA ALA A 853 25.11 19.27 -15.56
C ALA A 853 24.60 19.46 -14.11
N VAL A 854 23.61 20.31 -13.94
CA VAL A 854 23.08 20.72 -12.65
C VAL A 854 22.27 19.57 -12.01
N PRO A 855 22.61 19.12 -10.77
CA PRO A 855 21.80 18.14 -10.05
C PRO A 855 20.36 18.62 -9.87
N VAL A 856 19.38 17.72 -10.00
CA VAL A 856 17.94 18.06 -9.99
C VAL A 856 17.52 18.84 -8.74
N ASN A 857 18.14 18.52 -7.59
CA ASN A 857 17.83 19.15 -6.30
C ASN A 857 18.70 20.39 -6.00
N TYR A 858 19.55 20.82 -6.93
CA TYR A 858 20.42 21.96 -6.72
C TYR A 858 19.65 23.27 -6.60
N LYS A 859 19.94 24.02 -5.54
CA LYS A 859 19.42 25.36 -5.30
C LYS A 859 20.57 26.36 -5.24
N THR A 860 20.39 27.50 -5.87
CA THR A 860 21.32 28.63 -5.75
C THR A 860 21.25 29.22 -4.33
N GLU A 861 22.25 30.04 -3.94
CA GLU A 861 22.32 30.67 -2.61
C GLU A 861 21.08 31.49 -2.25
N ASP A 862 20.41 32.07 -3.26
CA ASP A 862 19.15 32.80 -3.12
C ASP A 862 17.90 31.90 -3.10
N GLY A 863 18.11 30.56 -3.05
CA GLY A 863 17.01 29.55 -2.93
C GLY A 863 16.29 29.20 -4.23
N PHE A 864 16.77 29.64 -5.38
CA PHE A 864 16.18 29.28 -6.68
C PHE A 864 16.52 27.83 -7.04
N CYS A 865 15.51 27.04 -7.38
CA CYS A 865 15.68 25.62 -7.77
C CYS A 865 16.20 25.52 -9.21
N LEU A 866 17.50 25.73 -9.41
CA LEU A 866 18.13 25.74 -10.73
C LEU A 866 18.08 24.35 -11.37
N GLY A 867 18.32 23.28 -10.63
CA GLY A 867 18.27 21.91 -11.15
C GLY A 867 16.91 21.53 -11.73
N ASP A 868 15.82 21.84 -11.04
CA ASP A 868 14.45 21.60 -11.52
C ASP A 868 14.12 22.48 -12.75
N TRP A 869 14.63 23.71 -12.78
CA TRP A 869 14.47 24.59 -13.93
C TRP A 869 15.19 24.05 -15.18
N ILE A 870 16.43 23.59 -15.06
CA ILE A 870 17.21 22.96 -16.13
C ILE A 870 16.50 21.70 -16.64
N ARG A 871 16.00 20.84 -15.72
CA ARG A 871 15.22 19.65 -16.09
C ARG A 871 14.01 20.02 -16.94
N ARG A 872 13.22 21.02 -16.52
CA ARG A 872 12.06 21.49 -17.30
C ARG A 872 12.44 22.07 -18.67
N MET A 873 13.61 22.67 -18.80
CA MET A 873 14.08 23.16 -20.11
C MET A 873 14.40 22.00 -21.06
N ARG A 874 15.02 20.92 -20.55
CA ARG A 874 15.23 19.67 -21.31
C ARG A 874 13.92 19.01 -21.74
N GLU A 875 12.98 18.91 -20.82
CA GLU A 875 11.63 18.38 -21.11
C GLU A 875 10.89 19.22 -22.18
N SER A 876 10.95 20.55 -22.06
CA SER A 876 10.35 21.46 -23.05
C SER A 876 11.01 21.34 -24.41
N TYR A 877 12.32 21.14 -24.46
CA TYR A 877 13.06 20.91 -25.70
C TYR A 877 12.66 19.61 -26.37
N ALA A 878 12.62 18.52 -25.63
CA ALA A 878 12.20 17.20 -26.09
C ALA A 878 10.73 17.18 -26.57
N ALA A 879 9.86 18.00 -25.94
CA ALA A 879 8.45 18.14 -26.29
C ALA A 879 8.21 19.13 -27.45
N HIS A 880 9.24 19.73 -28.00
CA HIS A 880 9.15 20.80 -29.04
C HIS A 880 8.20 21.94 -28.62
N ASP A 881 8.27 22.34 -27.35
CA ASP A 881 7.38 23.37 -26.79
C ASP A 881 7.68 24.74 -27.42
N ALA A 882 6.70 25.34 -28.10
CA ALA A 882 6.82 26.62 -28.76
C ALA A 882 7.23 27.80 -27.82
N ARG A 883 7.16 27.61 -26.51
CA ARG A 883 7.62 28.57 -25.51
C ARG A 883 9.13 28.62 -25.36
N LEU A 884 9.84 27.56 -25.76
CA LEU A 884 11.29 27.50 -25.81
C LEU A 884 11.76 27.90 -27.23
N THR A 885 11.92 29.20 -27.43
CA THR A 885 12.29 29.75 -28.74
C THR A 885 13.70 29.31 -29.17
N PRO A 886 14.02 29.31 -30.49
CA PRO A 886 15.37 28.99 -30.96
C PRO A 886 16.47 29.82 -30.30
N GLU A 887 16.20 31.09 -30.03
CA GLU A 887 17.11 31.98 -29.33
C GLU A 887 17.36 31.51 -27.87
N ARG A 888 16.34 31.06 -27.15
CA ARG A 888 16.47 30.54 -25.80
C ARG A 888 17.24 29.23 -25.79
N VAL A 889 17.05 28.38 -26.79
CA VAL A 889 17.85 27.17 -26.98
C VAL A 889 19.32 27.53 -27.23
N ALA A 890 19.58 28.49 -28.10
CA ALA A 890 20.95 28.95 -28.36
C ALA A 890 21.65 29.49 -27.11
N ASN A 891 20.96 30.32 -26.32
CA ASN A 891 21.50 30.87 -25.09
C ASN A 891 21.87 29.78 -24.05
N LEU A 892 21.05 28.76 -23.90
CA LEU A 892 21.37 27.65 -22.99
C LEU A 892 22.47 26.73 -23.55
N SER A 893 22.48 26.49 -24.86
CA SER A 893 23.52 25.71 -25.52
C SER A 893 24.89 26.38 -25.41
N ALA A 894 24.95 27.73 -25.48
CA ALA A 894 26.19 28.50 -25.29
C ALA A 894 26.74 28.37 -23.87
N LEU A 895 25.90 28.03 -22.87
CA LEU A 895 26.29 27.73 -21.47
C LEU A 895 26.56 26.24 -21.25
N GLY A 896 26.78 25.44 -22.27
CA GLY A 896 27.11 24.02 -22.16
C GLY A 896 25.89 23.13 -21.80
N MET A 897 24.66 23.53 -22.19
CA MET A 897 23.48 22.71 -21.95
C MET A 897 23.50 21.46 -22.82
N VAL A 898 23.50 20.29 -22.19
CA VAL A 898 23.29 19.00 -22.84
C VAL A 898 21.81 18.73 -22.89
N TRP A 899 21.21 18.70 -24.08
CA TRP A 899 19.76 18.57 -24.29
C TRP A 899 19.27 17.12 -24.21
N ALA A 900 20.04 16.15 -24.69
CA ALA A 900 19.81 14.75 -24.44
C ALA A 900 20.62 14.33 -23.20
N PRO A 901 20.05 13.60 -22.21
CA PRO A 901 20.87 12.98 -21.20
C PRO A 901 21.86 12.07 -21.93
N ALA A 902 23.13 12.12 -21.56
CA ALA A 902 24.08 11.09 -21.96
C ALA A 902 23.50 9.75 -21.51
N GLU A 903 23.33 8.81 -22.45
CA GLU A 903 23.03 7.42 -22.13
C GLU A 903 24.21 6.92 -21.26
N GLY A 904 23.96 6.84 -19.95
CA GLY A 904 24.88 6.32 -18.95
C GLY A 904 24.12 5.43 -17.99
#